data_baae0b158169fbab0db9d8df4cdc34aa
#
_entry.id   baae0b158169fbab0db9d8df4cdc34aa
#
_cell.length_a   1.000
_cell.length_b   1.000
_cell.length_c   1.000
_cell.angle_alpha   90.00
_cell.angle_beta   90.00
_cell.angle_gamma   90.00
#
_symmetry.space_group_name_H-M   'P 1'
#
loop_
_entity.id
_entity.type
_entity.pdbx_description
1 polymer ?
#
loop_
_entity_poly.entity_id
_entity_poly.type
_entity_poly.pdbx_seq_one_letter_code
_entity_poly.pdbx_strand_id
1 'polypeptide(L)'
;MKTKIPDAVLAAEVSRRGLVKTTAIGGLAMASSALTLPFSRIAHAVDSAIPTKSGEKVIWSACTVNCGSRCPLRMHVVDGEIKYVETDNTGDDNYDGLHQVRACLRGRSMRRRVYNPDRLKYPMKRVGARGEGKFERISWEEAYDIIATNMQRLIKEYGNESIYLNYGTGTLGGTMTRSWPPGNTLVARLMNCCGGYLNHYGDYSSAQIAEGLNYTYGGWADGNSPSDIENSKLVVLFGNNPGETRMSGGGVTYYLEQARQKSNARMIIIDPRYTDTGAGREDEWIPIRPGTDAALVNGLAYVMITENLVDQAFLDKYCVGYDEKTLPASAPKNGHYKAYILGEGPDGVAKTPEWASQITGVPADKIIKLAREIGSTKPAFISQGWGPQRHANGEIATRAISMLAILTGNVGINGGNSGAREGSYSLPFVRMPTLENPIQTSISMFMWTDAIERGPEMTALRDGVRGKDKLDVPIKMIWNYAGNCLINQHSEINRTHEILQDDKKCELIVVIDCHMTSSAKYADILLPDCTASEQMDFVLDASCGNMSYVIFNDQVIKPRFECKTIYEMTSELAKRLGVEQQFTEGRTQEEWMRHLYAQSREAIPELPTFEEFRKQGIFKKRDPQGHHVAYKAFREDPQANPLTTPSGKIEIYSQALADIAATWELPEGDVIDPLPIYTPGFESYQDPLNKQYPLQLTGFHYKSRVHSTYGNVDVLKAACRQEMWINPLDAQKRGIHNGDKVRIFNDRGEVHIEAKVTPRMMPGVVALGEGAWYDPDAKRVDKGGCINVLTTQRPSPLAKGNPSHTNLVQVEKV
;
A
#
# COMPACT_ATOMS: atom_id res chain seq x y z
N MET A 1 41.87 -24.96 -34.36
CA MET A 1 40.93 -25.26 -35.46
C MET A 1 39.71 -24.37 -35.31
N LYS A 2 39.58 -23.35 -36.19
CA LYS A 2 38.40 -22.48 -36.27
C LYS A 2 37.36 -23.18 -37.13
N THR A 3 36.33 -23.71 -36.59
CA THR A 3 35.14 -24.19 -37.31
C THR A 3 34.30 -23.00 -37.76
N LYS A 4 34.30 -22.73 -39.07
CA LYS A 4 33.34 -21.78 -39.71
C LYS A 4 31.93 -22.38 -39.63
N ILE A 5 31.00 -21.62 -39.12
CA ILE A 5 29.56 -21.92 -39.21
C ILE A 5 29.12 -21.58 -40.65
N PRO A 6 28.42 -22.48 -41.36
CA PRO A 6 27.97 -22.22 -42.73
C PRO A 6 26.89 -21.13 -42.76
N ASP A 7 26.98 -20.19 -43.72
CA ASP A 7 26.07 -19.06 -43.92
C ASP A 7 24.60 -19.43 -44.20
N ALA A 8 24.30 -20.70 -44.43
CA ALA A 8 22.92 -21.20 -44.62
C ALA A 8 22.05 -21.24 -43.36
N VAL A 9 22.62 -21.02 -42.16
CA VAL A 9 21.89 -21.03 -40.88
C VAL A 9 21.35 -19.64 -40.51
N LEU A 10 21.81 -18.59 -41.19
CA LEU A 10 21.45 -17.20 -40.87
C LEU A 10 20.25 -16.65 -41.67
N ALA A 11 19.67 -17.41 -42.59
CA ALA A 11 18.61 -16.96 -43.50
C ALA A 11 17.24 -17.68 -43.37
N ALA A 12 17.04 -18.49 -42.34
CA ALA A 12 15.77 -19.19 -42.18
C ALA A 12 14.83 -18.42 -41.21
N GLU A 13 13.70 -17.93 -41.74
CA GLU A 13 12.58 -17.47 -40.93
C GLU A 13 12.06 -18.62 -40.06
N VAL A 14 12.31 -18.54 -38.75
CA VAL A 14 11.91 -19.58 -37.77
C VAL A 14 10.49 -19.33 -37.32
N SER A 15 9.56 -20.20 -37.75
CA SER A 15 8.21 -20.20 -37.19
C SER A 15 8.23 -20.59 -35.70
N ARG A 16 7.23 -20.11 -34.89
CA ARG A 16 7.11 -20.43 -33.47
C ARG A 16 7.21 -21.95 -33.14
N ARG A 17 6.77 -22.83 -34.04
CA ARG A 17 6.90 -24.28 -33.89
C ARG A 17 8.32 -24.80 -34.17
N GLY A 18 9.06 -24.11 -35.02
CA GLY A 18 10.48 -24.42 -35.29
C GLY A 18 11.37 -24.03 -34.12
N LEU A 19 11.11 -22.87 -33.49
CA LEU A 19 11.82 -22.41 -32.27
C LEU A 19 11.75 -23.40 -31.12
N VAL A 20 10.57 -23.98 -30.87
CA VAL A 20 10.37 -24.98 -29.78
C VAL A 20 11.09 -26.29 -30.06
N LYS A 21 11.18 -26.72 -31.31
CA LYS A 21 11.94 -27.94 -31.69
C LYS A 21 13.45 -27.72 -31.63
N THR A 22 13.93 -26.54 -32.03
CA THR A 22 15.36 -26.19 -32.02
C THR A 22 15.85 -25.96 -30.57
N THR A 23 15.00 -25.44 -29.66
CA THR A 23 15.34 -25.31 -28.25
C THR A 23 15.38 -26.67 -27.53
N ALA A 24 14.57 -27.64 -27.95
CA ALA A 24 14.62 -29.00 -27.37
C ALA A 24 15.89 -29.77 -27.77
N ILE A 25 16.36 -29.59 -29.00
CA ILE A 25 17.61 -30.22 -29.49
C ILE A 25 18.85 -29.49 -28.98
N GLY A 26 18.81 -28.15 -28.93
CA GLY A 26 19.87 -27.32 -28.38
C GLY A 26 20.04 -27.48 -26.86
N GLY A 27 18.90 -27.70 -26.13
CA GLY A 27 18.88 -27.98 -24.69
C GLY A 27 19.57 -29.29 -24.31
N LEU A 28 19.48 -30.33 -25.14
CA LEU A 28 20.15 -31.63 -24.90
C LEU A 28 21.66 -31.56 -25.22
N ALA A 29 22.08 -30.75 -26.15
CA ALA A 29 23.51 -30.58 -26.47
C ALA A 29 24.22 -29.66 -25.46
N MET A 30 23.50 -28.69 -24.85
CA MET A 30 24.06 -27.85 -23.76
C MET A 30 24.01 -28.54 -22.39
N ALA A 31 23.09 -29.45 -22.14
CA ALA A 31 23.02 -30.20 -20.89
C ALA A 31 24.20 -31.13 -20.65
N SER A 32 24.91 -31.57 -21.72
CA SER A 32 26.10 -32.40 -21.58
C SER A 32 27.41 -31.64 -21.35
N SER A 33 27.44 -30.33 -21.62
CA SER A 33 28.62 -29.46 -21.42
C SER A 33 28.47 -28.44 -20.26
N ALA A 34 27.25 -28.31 -19.68
CA ALA A 34 26.94 -27.31 -18.67
C ALA A 34 27.04 -27.82 -17.23
N LEU A 35 27.58 -29.01 -16.99
CA LEU A 35 27.65 -29.62 -15.66
C LEU A 35 28.71 -29.03 -14.71
N THR A 36 29.38 -27.92 -15.07
CA THR A 36 30.44 -27.35 -14.24
C THR A 36 30.55 -25.83 -14.15
N LEU A 37 29.60 -25.05 -14.67
CA LEU A 37 29.64 -23.60 -14.48
C LEU A 37 28.40 -23.11 -13.73
N PRO A 38 28.58 -22.45 -12.58
CA PRO A 38 27.47 -21.84 -11.84
C PRO A 38 26.78 -20.78 -12.71
N PHE A 39 25.47 -20.72 -12.72
CA PHE A 39 24.64 -19.73 -13.44
C PHE A 39 25.09 -18.27 -13.21
N SER A 40 25.68 -17.99 -12.05
CA SER A 40 26.30 -16.71 -11.71
C SER A 40 27.38 -16.24 -12.69
N ARG A 41 28.18 -17.16 -13.24
CA ARG A 41 29.24 -16.80 -14.23
C ARG A 41 28.71 -16.46 -15.60
N ILE A 42 27.56 -17.01 -15.99
CA ILE A 42 26.90 -16.68 -17.27
C ILE A 42 26.25 -15.28 -17.15
N ALA A 43 25.65 -14.95 -16.02
CA ALA A 43 25.09 -13.61 -15.77
C ALA A 43 26.19 -12.53 -15.76
N HIS A 44 27.34 -12.79 -15.12
CA HIS A 44 28.49 -11.88 -15.16
C HIS A 44 29.12 -11.75 -16.54
N ALA A 45 29.14 -12.81 -17.34
CA ALA A 45 29.68 -12.76 -18.72
C ALA A 45 28.77 -11.97 -19.68
N VAL A 46 27.46 -11.93 -19.43
CA VAL A 46 26.51 -11.11 -20.20
C VAL A 46 26.59 -9.65 -19.80
N ASP A 47 26.77 -9.34 -18.51
CA ASP A 47 26.97 -7.97 -18.01
C ASP A 47 28.27 -7.32 -18.54
N SER A 48 29.30 -8.12 -18.75
CA SER A 48 30.58 -7.64 -19.33
C SER A 48 30.58 -7.53 -20.87
N ALA A 49 29.53 -7.98 -21.54
CA ALA A 49 29.46 -8.06 -23.01
C ALA A 49 28.64 -6.94 -23.68
N ILE A 50 28.02 -6.03 -22.92
CA ILE A 50 27.41 -4.82 -23.51
C ILE A 50 28.53 -3.79 -23.66
N PRO A 51 28.97 -3.45 -24.91
CA PRO A 51 30.01 -2.44 -25.08
C PRO A 51 29.48 -1.10 -24.56
N THR A 52 30.12 -0.54 -23.53
CA THR A 52 29.94 0.87 -23.18
C THR A 52 30.34 1.71 -24.40
N LYS A 53 29.38 2.46 -24.95
CA LYS A 53 29.66 3.42 -26.01
C LYS A 53 30.58 4.50 -25.46
N SER A 54 31.54 4.93 -26.27
CA SER A 54 32.40 6.09 -25.92
C SER A 54 31.52 7.25 -25.46
N GLY A 55 31.73 7.75 -24.21
CA GLY A 55 30.94 8.82 -23.57
C GLY A 55 29.73 8.38 -22.73
N GLU A 56 29.45 7.09 -22.58
CA GLU A 56 28.39 6.60 -21.71
C GLU A 56 28.77 6.74 -20.23
N LYS A 57 27.81 7.25 -19.45
CA LYS A 57 27.88 7.34 -17.98
C LYS A 57 26.80 6.45 -17.38
N VAL A 58 27.13 5.69 -16.36
CA VAL A 58 26.15 4.92 -15.57
C VAL A 58 25.98 5.60 -14.22
N ILE A 59 24.76 6.09 -13.94
CA ILE A 59 24.43 6.87 -12.77
C ILE A 59 23.36 6.16 -11.96
N TRP A 60 23.52 6.08 -10.65
CA TRP A 60 22.55 5.46 -9.75
C TRP A 60 21.31 6.32 -9.56
N SER A 61 20.17 5.69 -9.59
CA SER A 61 18.85 6.26 -9.32
C SER A 61 17.98 5.22 -8.59
N ALA A 62 16.73 5.55 -8.35
CA ALA A 62 15.81 4.66 -7.66
C ALA A 62 14.39 4.71 -8.23
N CYS A 63 13.70 3.59 -8.08
CA CYS A 63 12.26 3.52 -8.24
C CYS A 63 11.59 3.89 -6.91
N THR A 64 11.09 5.11 -6.78
CA THR A 64 10.58 5.69 -5.53
C THR A 64 9.10 5.44 -5.26
N VAL A 65 8.42 4.64 -6.07
CA VAL A 65 6.98 4.44 -6.01
C VAL A 65 6.54 3.57 -4.81
N ASN A 66 5.26 3.63 -4.47
CA ASN A 66 4.67 2.99 -3.29
C ASN A 66 4.42 1.48 -3.46
N CYS A 67 5.44 0.69 -3.78
CA CYS A 67 5.33 -0.77 -3.74
C CYS A 67 6.08 -1.42 -2.57
N GLY A 68 6.77 -0.61 -1.77
CA GLY A 68 7.55 -1.08 -0.63
C GLY A 68 8.94 -1.61 -0.94
N SER A 69 9.31 -1.80 -2.21
CA SER A 69 10.62 -2.38 -2.56
C SER A 69 11.70 -1.35 -2.89
N ARG A 70 11.33 -0.16 -3.34
CA ARG A 70 12.24 0.97 -3.65
C ARG A 70 13.54 0.54 -4.31
N CYS A 71 13.42 -0.05 -5.50
CA CYS A 71 14.53 -0.72 -6.15
C CYS A 71 15.57 0.25 -6.67
N PRO A 72 16.87 -0.05 -6.51
CA PRO A 72 17.95 0.68 -7.15
C PRO A 72 17.90 0.49 -8.67
N LEU A 73 18.22 1.55 -9.38
CA LEU A 73 18.28 1.61 -10.83
C LEU A 73 19.63 2.18 -11.27
N ARG A 74 20.20 1.60 -12.30
CA ARG A 74 21.42 2.08 -12.95
C ARG A 74 21.03 2.66 -14.30
N MET A 75 21.18 3.99 -14.43
CA MET A 75 20.77 4.74 -15.61
C MET A 75 21.95 4.94 -16.54
N HIS A 76 21.86 4.41 -17.73
CA HIS A 76 22.83 4.59 -18.79
C HIS A 76 22.53 5.87 -19.57
N VAL A 77 23.42 6.86 -19.47
CA VAL A 77 23.25 8.20 -20.04
C VAL A 77 24.28 8.44 -21.14
N VAL A 78 23.81 8.85 -22.31
CA VAL A 78 24.63 9.29 -23.44
C VAL A 78 24.10 10.65 -23.90
N ASP A 79 24.98 11.64 -24.04
CA ASP A 79 24.61 12.99 -24.48
C ASP A 79 23.51 13.66 -23.64
N GLY A 80 23.53 13.39 -22.32
CA GLY A 80 22.54 13.95 -21.38
C GLY A 80 21.17 13.29 -21.43
N GLU A 81 21.02 12.18 -22.16
CA GLU A 81 19.75 11.43 -22.24
C GLU A 81 19.87 10.00 -21.68
N ILE A 82 18.87 9.55 -20.96
CA ILE A 82 18.77 8.17 -20.48
C ILE A 82 18.47 7.27 -21.69
N LYS A 83 19.39 6.39 -22.03
CA LYS A 83 19.22 5.44 -23.13
C LYS A 83 18.73 4.08 -22.67
N TYR A 84 19.17 3.64 -21.50
CA TYR A 84 18.88 2.31 -20.97
C TYR A 84 18.75 2.35 -19.44
N VAL A 85 18.00 1.42 -18.86
CA VAL A 85 17.83 1.26 -17.41
C VAL A 85 18.14 -0.16 -17.00
N GLU A 86 19.15 -0.32 -16.17
CA GLU A 86 19.49 -1.56 -15.52
C GLU A 86 19.02 -1.55 -14.05
N THR A 87 19.22 -2.66 -13.39
CA THR A 87 18.91 -2.83 -11.97
C THR A 87 20.21 -2.95 -11.17
N ASP A 88 20.10 -3.28 -9.89
CA ASP A 88 21.23 -3.54 -9.01
C ASP A 88 22.14 -4.66 -9.57
N ASN A 89 23.43 -4.42 -9.57
CA ASN A 89 24.46 -5.39 -9.92
C ASN A 89 25.51 -5.58 -8.81
N THR A 90 25.21 -5.08 -7.60
CA THR A 90 26.09 -5.21 -6.44
C THR A 90 25.71 -6.43 -5.61
N GLY A 91 26.68 -7.02 -4.93
CA GLY A 91 26.47 -8.25 -4.17
C GLY A 91 26.40 -9.50 -5.08
N ASP A 92 25.83 -10.56 -4.57
CA ASP A 92 25.68 -11.83 -5.25
C ASP A 92 24.19 -12.27 -5.30
N ASP A 93 23.93 -13.47 -5.81
CA ASP A 93 22.57 -14.05 -5.83
C ASP A 93 22.29 -14.93 -4.60
N ASN A 94 23.15 -14.88 -3.59
CA ASN A 94 22.99 -15.65 -2.38
C ASN A 94 21.96 -15.01 -1.46
N TYR A 95 20.88 -15.70 -1.20
CA TYR A 95 19.83 -15.25 -0.28
C TYR A 95 20.36 -14.91 1.13
N ASP A 96 21.35 -15.67 1.61
CA ASP A 96 21.98 -15.47 2.93
C ASP A 96 23.03 -14.35 2.92
N GLY A 97 23.43 -13.86 1.75
CA GLY A 97 24.38 -12.75 1.55
C GLY A 97 23.70 -11.40 1.35
N LEU A 98 24.44 -10.46 0.78
CA LEU A 98 23.94 -9.16 0.33
C LEU A 98 23.44 -9.29 -1.12
N HIS A 99 22.29 -9.92 -1.30
CA HIS A 99 21.76 -10.25 -2.64
C HIS A 99 21.42 -9.01 -3.48
N GLN A 100 21.35 -9.21 -4.79
CA GLN A 100 20.98 -8.17 -5.75
C GLN A 100 19.49 -7.81 -5.64
N VAL A 101 19.21 -6.52 -5.52
CA VAL A 101 17.83 -5.99 -5.51
C VAL A 101 17.37 -5.69 -6.94
N ARG A 102 16.80 -6.68 -7.60
CA ARG A 102 16.39 -6.58 -9.01
C ARG A 102 15.02 -5.90 -9.15
N ALA A 103 15.01 -4.79 -9.89
CA ALA A 103 13.77 -4.07 -10.17
C ALA A 103 12.85 -4.86 -11.11
N CYS A 104 11.56 -4.81 -10.85
CA CYS A 104 10.53 -5.35 -11.74
C CYS A 104 10.34 -4.46 -12.99
N LEU A 105 9.44 -4.88 -13.90
CA LEU A 105 9.19 -4.18 -15.15
C LEU A 105 8.80 -2.69 -14.94
N ARG A 106 8.10 -2.36 -13.86
CA ARG A 106 7.73 -0.96 -13.53
C ARG A 106 8.96 -0.09 -13.33
N GLY A 107 9.89 -0.49 -12.47
CA GLY A 107 11.15 0.24 -12.24
C GLY A 107 12.00 0.33 -13.51
N ARG A 108 12.10 -0.77 -14.25
CA ARG A 108 12.85 -0.80 -15.55
C ARG A 108 12.22 0.09 -16.62
N SER A 109 10.95 0.47 -16.47
CA SER A 109 10.26 1.40 -17.36
C SER A 109 10.44 2.88 -16.98
N MET A 110 11.31 3.22 -16.01
CA MET A 110 11.51 4.60 -15.53
C MET A 110 11.86 5.56 -16.67
N ARG A 111 12.64 5.13 -17.67
CA ARG A 111 12.93 5.95 -18.85
C ARG A 111 11.64 6.40 -19.56
N ARG A 112 10.66 5.50 -19.70
CA ARG A 112 9.36 5.82 -20.31
C ARG A 112 8.56 6.83 -19.50
N ARG A 113 8.73 6.83 -18.17
CA ARG A 113 8.13 7.81 -17.27
C ARG A 113 8.77 9.18 -17.40
N VAL A 114 10.11 9.25 -17.46
CA VAL A 114 10.85 10.51 -17.60
C VAL A 114 10.55 11.21 -18.93
N TYR A 115 10.44 10.45 -20.02
CA TYR A 115 10.18 10.97 -21.37
C TYR A 115 8.70 10.85 -21.81
N ASN A 116 7.79 10.70 -20.84
CA ASN A 116 6.36 10.57 -21.14
C ASN A 116 5.80 11.88 -21.74
N PRO A 117 4.92 11.83 -22.75
CA PRO A 117 4.30 13.03 -23.33
C PRO A 117 3.43 13.81 -22.34
N ASP A 118 2.86 13.15 -21.32
CA ASP A 118 2.05 13.79 -20.28
C ASP A 118 2.86 14.57 -19.23
N ARG A 119 4.19 14.70 -19.40
CA ARG A 119 5.06 15.48 -18.49
C ARG A 119 4.59 16.93 -18.43
N LEU A 120 4.41 17.42 -17.21
CA LEU A 120 4.26 18.86 -16.93
C LEU A 120 5.57 19.57 -17.31
N LYS A 121 5.46 20.74 -17.93
CA LYS A 121 6.62 21.43 -18.52
C LYS A 121 6.93 22.77 -17.88
N TYR A 122 5.94 23.48 -17.42
CA TYR A 122 6.02 24.84 -16.87
C TYR A 122 4.88 25.07 -15.88
N PRO A 123 4.96 26.04 -15.01
CA PRO A 123 3.85 26.42 -14.12
C PRO A 123 2.63 26.85 -14.92
N MET A 124 1.47 26.47 -14.44
CA MET A 124 0.21 26.75 -15.13
C MET A 124 -0.88 27.21 -14.15
N LYS A 125 -1.76 28.07 -14.63
CA LYS A 125 -2.94 28.56 -13.92
C LYS A 125 -4.18 28.12 -14.67
N ARG A 126 -5.20 27.71 -13.94
CA ARG A 126 -6.50 27.28 -14.48
C ARG A 126 -7.24 28.45 -15.15
N VAL A 127 -7.82 28.17 -16.31
CA VAL A 127 -8.65 29.12 -17.08
C VAL A 127 -10.06 28.61 -17.39
N GLY A 128 -10.39 27.39 -16.96
CA GLY A 128 -11.71 26.78 -17.11
C GLY A 128 -12.25 26.29 -15.77
N ALA A 129 -13.31 25.47 -15.79
CA ALA A 129 -13.78 24.79 -14.59
C ALA A 129 -12.77 23.73 -14.14
N ARG A 130 -12.70 23.46 -12.84
CA ARG A 130 -11.89 22.37 -12.30
C ARG A 130 -12.33 21.04 -12.89
N GLY A 131 -11.38 20.21 -13.30
CA GLY A 131 -11.61 18.95 -13.99
C GLY A 131 -11.60 19.03 -15.52
N GLU A 132 -11.76 20.22 -16.14
CA GLU A 132 -11.65 20.38 -17.60
C GLU A 132 -10.20 20.23 -18.12
N GLY A 133 -9.20 20.46 -17.27
CA GLY A 133 -7.79 20.43 -17.66
C GLY A 133 -7.38 21.58 -18.57
N LYS A 134 -8.07 22.72 -18.51
CA LYS A 134 -7.77 23.94 -19.27
C LYS A 134 -6.88 24.87 -18.45
N PHE A 135 -5.69 25.13 -18.96
CA PHE A 135 -4.66 25.93 -18.28
C PHE A 135 -4.01 26.91 -19.23
N GLU A 136 -3.54 28.02 -18.67
CA GLU A 136 -2.58 28.90 -19.31
C GLU A 136 -1.22 28.80 -18.62
N ARG A 137 -0.14 28.96 -19.40
CA ARG A 137 1.20 29.02 -18.86
C ARG A 137 1.40 30.35 -18.14
N ILE A 138 2.01 30.27 -16.93
CA ILE A 138 2.45 31.44 -16.17
C ILE A 138 3.94 31.32 -15.83
N SER A 139 4.57 32.39 -15.33
CA SER A 139 5.92 32.33 -14.82
C SER A 139 5.98 31.68 -13.42
N TRP A 140 7.15 31.23 -13.01
CA TRP A 140 7.37 30.79 -11.64
C TRP A 140 7.11 31.90 -10.61
N GLU A 141 7.54 33.13 -10.91
CA GLU A 141 7.29 34.27 -10.05
C GLU A 141 5.80 34.52 -9.84
N GLU A 142 5.03 34.55 -10.92
CA GLU A 142 3.58 34.68 -10.85
C GLU A 142 2.91 33.54 -10.06
N ALA A 143 3.35 32.29 -10.26
CA ALA A 143 2.84 31.16 -9.52
C ALA A 143 3.07 31.27 -8.01
N TYR A 144 4.29 31.63 -7.62
CA TYR A 144 4.64 31.82 -6.20
C TYR A 144 3.89 32.99 -5.57
N ASP A 145 3.74 34.10 -6.30
CA ASP A 145 3.03 35.29 -5.81
C ASP A 145 1.54 35.00 -5.59
N ILE A 146 0.90 34.29 -6.52
CA ILE A 146 -0.50 33.85 -6.38
C ILE A 146 -0.65 32.94 -5.16
N ILE A 147 0.20 31.92 -5.02
CA ILE A 147 0.11 30.97 -3.91
C ILE A 147 0.33 31.66 -2.57
N ALA A 148 1.42 32.45 -2.43
CA ALA A 148 1.76 33.10 -1.17
C ALA A 148 0.69 34.13 -0.74
N THR A 149 0.19 34.94 -1.68
CA THR A 149 -0.84 35.95 -1.40
C THR A 149 -2.14 35.30 -0.96
N ASN A 150 -2.61 34.27 -1.67
CA ASN A 150 -3.84 33.57 -1.28
C ASN A 150 -3.68 32.81 0.03
N MET A 151 -2.54 32.17 0.26
CA MET A 151 -2.26 31.47 1.51
C MET A 151 -2.30 32.42 2.71
N GLN A 152 -1.63 33.60 2.61
CA GLN A 152 -1.66 34.62 3.66
C GLN A 152 -3.08 35.17 3.89
N ARG A 153 -3.86 35.38 2.82
CA ARG A 153 -5.27 35.78 2.93
C ARG A 153 -6.09 34.75 3.67
N LEU A 154 -6.01 33.48 3.25
CA LEU A 154 -6.80 32.39 3.86
C LEU A 154 -6.43 32.16 5.33
N ILE A 155 -5.14 32.22 5.67
CA ILE A 155 -4.69 32.16 7.07
C ILE A 155 -5.27 33.30 7.89
N LYS A 156 -5.30 34.52 7.32
CA LYS A 156 -5.86 35.70 8.01
C LYS A 156 -7.38 35.62 8.19
N GLU A 157 -8.10 35.09 7.18
CA GLU A 157 -9.56 35.03 7.17
C GLU A 157 -10.12 33.83 7.95
N TYR A 158 -9.49 32.66 7.84
CA TYR A 158 -10.00 31.38 8.36
C TYR A 158 -9.07 30.71 9.37
N GLY A 159 -7.81 31.14 9.49
CA GLY A 159 -6.80 30.45 10.28
C GLY A 159 -6.14 29.27 9.57
N ASN A 160 -5.10 28.73 10.19
CA ASN A 160 -4.29 27.64 9.60
C ASN A 160 -5.05 26.30 9.49
N GLU A 161 -6.09 26.06 10.30
CA GLU A 161 -6.94 24.85 10.19
C GLU A 161 -7.73 24.79 8.89
N SER A 162 -7.83 25.87 8.11
CA SER A 162 -8.47 25.89 6.80
C SER A 162 -7.56 25.37 5.68
N ILE A 163 -6.30 25.04 5.96
CA ILE A 163 -5.31 24.51 4.99
C ILE A 163 -5.08 23.03 5.25
N TYR A 164 -5.17 22.21 4.21
CA TYR A 164 -5.03 20.77 4.28
C TYR A 164 -3.96 20.25 3.33
N LEU A 165 -3.15 19.29 3.81
CA LEU A 165 -2.18 18.56 2.99
C LEU A 165 -2.78 17.24 2.58
N ASN A 166 -3.12 17.10 1.29
CA ASN A 166 -3.76 15.89 0.80
C ASN A 166 -2.80 14.70 0.69
N TYR A 167 -3.36 13.52 0.67
CA TYR A 167 -2.63 12.25 0.58
C TYR A 167 -1.88 12.14 -0.75
N GLY A 168 -0.63 11.72 -0.69
CA GLY A 168 0.19 11.46 -1.86
C GLY A 168 1.21 10.35 -1.59
N THR A 169 1.36 9.41 -2.51
CA THR A 169 2.34 8.32 -2.44
C THR A 169 3.11 8.12 -3.73
N GLY A 170 3.11 9.11 -4.60
CA GLY A 170 3.82 9.06 -5.88
C GLY A 170 5.34 9.00 -5.73
N THR A 171 5.87 9.57 -4.64
CA THR A 171 7.28 9.48 -4.25
C THR A 171 7.36 9.11 -2.77
N LEU A 172 7.80 7.89 -2.46
CA LEU A 172 7.70 7.37 -1.10
C LEU A 172 9.04 7.18 -0.38
N GLY A 173 10.08 6.74 -1.06
CA GLY A 173 11.34 6.32 -0.44
C GLY A 173 12.29 7.47 -0.08
N GLY A 174 12.11 8.66 -0.65
CA GLY A 174 13.00 9.80 -0.48
C GLY A 174 13.12 10.30 0.97
N THR A 175 14.24 10.92 1.30
CA THR A 175 14.41 11.63 2.57
C THR A 175 13.84 13.03 2.50
N MET A 176 14.02 13.72 1.39
CA MET A 176 13.54 15.07 1.12
C MET A 176 12.34 15.10 0.17
N THR A 177 12.33 14.23 -0.84
CA THR A 177 11.31 14.23 -1.90
C THR A 177 10.08 13.38 -1.60
N ARG A 178 9.98 12.77 -0.42
CA ARG A 178 8.85 11.92 -0.06
C ARG A 178 7.53 12.69 -0.02
N SER A 179 6.46 12.03 -0.44
CA SER A 179 5.10 12.57 -0.40
C SER A 179 4.21 11.94 0.69
N TRP A 180 4.71 10.92 1.39
CA TRP A 180 3.98 10.24 2.47
C TRP A 180 4.87 10.00 3.71
N PRO A 181 4.33 10.10 4.93
CA PRO A 181 3.03 10.72 5.25
C PRO A 181 3.04 12.22 4.88
N PRO A 182 1.89 12.83 4.53
CA PRO A 182 1.85 14.25 4.15
C PRO A 182 2.50 15.18 5.18
N GLY A 183 2.35 14.88 6.48
CA GLY A 183 2.99 15.62 7.57
C GLY A 183 4.52 15.53 7.62
N ASN A 184 5.11 14.65 6.84
CA ASN A 184 6.56 14.46 6.76
C ASN A 184 7.17 14.94 5.43
N THR A 185 6.48 15.84 4.73
CA THR A 185 6.91 16.42 3.45
C THR A 185 7.55 17.79 3.61
N LEU A 186 8.24 18.27 2.58
CA LEU A 186 8.73 19.65 2.57
C LEU A 186 7.59 20.68 2.55
N VAL A 187 6.43 20.34 2.00
CA VAL A 187 5.23 21.18 2.11
C VAL A 187 4.78 21.29 3.57
N ALA A 188 4.79 20.16 4.32
CA ALA A 188 4.49 20.20 5.75
C ALA A 188 5.50 21.06 6.52
N ARG A 189 6.80 20.94 6.23
CA ARG A 189 7.82 21.80 6.84
C ARG A 189 7.56 23.28 6.57
N LEU A 190 7.22 23.65 5.33
CA LEU A 190 6.84 25.01 4.97
C LEU A 190 5.63 25.48 5.79
N MET A 191 4.58 24.67 5.84
CA MET A 191 3.37 25.02 6.59
C MET A 191 3.62 25.13 8.08
N ASN A 192 4.47 24.30 8.67
CA ASN A 192 4.86 24.36 10.07
C ASN A 192 5.64 25.66 10.39
N CYS A 193 6.46 26.15 9.45
CA CYS A 193 7.07 27.47 9.55
C CYS A 193 6.03 28.61 9.49
N CYS A 194 4.87 28.39 8.86
CA CYS A 194 3.80 29.37 8.68
C CYS A 194 2.65 29.26 9.72
N GLY A 195 2.82 28.51 10.79
CA GLY A 195 1.81 28.34 11.84
C GLY A 195 0.98 27.05 11.74
N GLY A 196 1.35 26.12 10.86
CA GLY A 196 0.74 24.79 10.76
C GLY A 196 -0.39 24.68 9.74
N TYR A 197 -1.13 23.60 9.84
CA TYR A 197 -2.22 23.21 8.94
C TYR A 197 -3.13 22.21 9.65
N LEU A 198 -4.37 21.99 9.17
CA LEU A 198 -5.26 20.95 9.67
C LEU A 198 -4.57 19.57 9.54
N ASN A 199 -4.30 18.95 10.65
CA ASN A 199 -3.61 17.68 10.71
C ASN A 199 -4.54 16.52 10.30
N HIS A 200 -3.98 15.35 10.11
CA HIS A 200 -4.73 14.16 9.73
C HIS A 200 -4.19 12.91 10.44
N TYR A 201 -5.01 11.88 10.52
CA TYR A 201 -4.63 10.54 10.97
C TYR A 201 -5.12 9.47 9.99
N GLY A 202 -4.59 8.26 10.13
CA GLY A 202 -4.86 7.16 9.22
C GLY A 202 -4.25 7.39 7.83
N ASP A 203 -4.63 6.54 6.91
CA ASP A 203 -4.29 6.65 5.49
C ASP A 203 -5.30 5.88 4.62
N TYR A 204 -5.17 5.99 3.28
CA TYR A 204 -6.05 5.25 2.36
C TYR A 204 -5.76 3.75 2.29
N SER A 205 -4.58 3.33 2.74
CA SER A 205 -4.09 1.95 2.53
C SER A 205 -4.32 1.04 3.72
N SER A 206 -4.19 1.56 4.95
CA SER A 206 -4.02 0.75 6.15
C SER A 206 -4.65 1.33 7.42
N ALA A 207 -5.54 2.32 7.33
CA ALA A 207 -6.14 2.96 8.50
C ALA A 207 -6.85 1.96 9.42
N GLN A 208 -7.62 1.03 8.86
CA GLN A 208 -8.41 0.10 9.67
C GLN A 208 -7.55 -0.96 10.37
N ILE A 209 -6.51 -1.49 9.72
CA ILE A 209 -5.60 -2.45 10.38
C ILE A 209 -4.76 -1.77 11.46
N ALA A 210 -4.30 -0.54 11.20
CA ALA A 210 -3.54 0.24 12.17
C ALA A 210 -4.37 0.53 13.42
N GLU A 211 -5.58 1.06 13.23
CA GLU A 211 -6.47 1.41 14.34
C GLU A 211 -6.98 0.15 15.06
N GLY A 212 -7.44 -0.89 14.34
CA GLY A 212 -7.95 -2.12 14.94
C GLY A 212 -6.89 -2.85 15.78
N LEU A 213 -5.69 -3.03 15.26
CA LEU A 213 -4.62 -3.73 15.98
C LEU A 213 -3.96 -2.87 17.07
N ASN A 214 -4.13 -1.54 17.04
CA ASN A 214 -3.74 -0.68 18.17
C ASN A 214 -4.44 -1.09 19.46
N TYR A 215 -5.71 -1.48 19.39
CA TYR A 215 -6.48 -1.95 20.55
C TYR A 215 -6.23 -3.42 20.93
N THR A 216 -5.36 -4.10 20.19
CA THR A 216 -4.93 -5.48 20.49
C THR A 216 -3.50 -5.53 21.01
N TYR A 217 -2.58 -4.84 20.34
CA TYR A 217 -1.15 -4.89 20.62
C TYR A 217 -0.56 -3.58 21.18
N GLY A 218 -1.29 -2.49 21.06
CA GLY A 218 -0.80 -1.14 21.36
C GLY A 218 0.08 -0.58 20.25
N GLY A 219 -0.26 0.59 19.72
CA GLY A 219 0.47 1.23 18.65
C GLY A 219 0.33 0.54 17.28
N TRP A 220 1.24 0.82 16.37
CA TRP A 220 1.29 0.16 15.07
C TRP A 220 1.67 -1.31 15.24
N ALA A 221 0.82 -2.22 14.77
CA ALA A 221 1.07 -3.65 14.91
C ALA A 221 2.24 -4.11 14.04
N ASP A 222 3.13 -4.85 14.65
CA ASP A 222 4.33 -5.40 14.04
C ASP A 222 4.15 -6.89 13.70
N GLY A 223 4.88 -7.37 12.70
CA GLY A 223 4.92 -8.77 12.30
C GLY A 223 6.36 -9.26 12.12
N ASN A 224 6.53 -10.57 12.12
CA ASN A 224 7.83 -11.18 11.84
C ASN A 224 8.23 -10.86 10.38
N SER A 225 9.53 -10.77 10.12
CA SER A 225 10.02 -10.59 8.76
C SER A 225 9.66 -11.80 7.87
N PRO A 226 9.40 -11.61 6.57
CA PRO A 226 9.10 -12.74 5.67
C PRO A 226 10.26 -13.73 5.55
N SER A 227 11.49 -13.33 5.87
CA SER A 227 12.64 -14.24 5.94
C SER A 227 12.54 -15.24 7.10
N ASP A 228 11.80 -14.91 8.18
CA ASP A 228 11.60 -15.81 9.32
C ASP A 228 10.69 -17.01 8.99
N ILE A 229 10.04 -17.01 7.82
CA ILE A 229 9.30 -18.15 7.29
C ILE A 229 10.22 -19.40 7.12
N GLU A 230 11.54 -19.22 7.05
CA GLU A 230 12.45 -20.36 7.04
C GLU A 230 12.39 -21.23 8.33
N ASN A 231 11.85 -20.67 9.41
CA ASN A 231 11.60 -21.36 10.68
C ASN A 231 10.16 -21.88 10.82
N SER A 232 9.29 -21.63 9.84
CA SER A 232 7.86 -21.99 9.90
C SER A 232 7.60 -23.41 9.39
N LYS A 233 6.53 -24.03 9.87
CA LYS A 233 5.96 -25.29 9.35
C LYS A 233 4.72 -25.07 8.51
N LEU A 234 4.03 -23.98 8.72
CA LEU A 234 2.81 -23.59 8.03
C LEU A 234 2.84 -22.09 7.77
N VAL A 235 2.37 -21.68 6.59
CA VAL A 235 2.14 -20.26 6.21
C VAL A 235 0.68 -20.11 5.84
N VAL A 236 -0.02 -19.18 6.47
CA VAL A 236 -1.43 -18.86 6.18
C VAL A 236 -1.55 -17.39 5.83
N LEU A 237 -2.00 -17.08 4.62
CA LEU A 237 -2.08 -15.72 4.09
C LEU A 237 -3.55 -15.32 3.86
N PHE A 238 -4.03 -14.32 4.60
CA PHE A 238 -5.35 -13.72 4.43
C PHE A 238 -5.26 -12.46 3.56
N GLY A 239 -5.84 -12.46 2.37
CA GLY A 239 -5.85 -11.30 1.47
C GLY A 239 -4.47 -10.66 1.29
N ASN A 240 -3.41 -11.46 1.35
CA ASN A 240 -2.01 -11.03 1.26
C ASN A 240 -1.38 -11.50 -0.04
N ASN A 241 -1.13 -10.57 -0.96
CA ASN A 241 -0.71 -10.88 -2.32
C ASN A 241 0.58 -10.13 -2.73
N PRO A 242 1.74 -10.46 -2.14
CA PRO A 242 3.01 -9.84 -2.51
C PRO A 242 3.42 -10.11 -3.96
N GLY A 243 3.00 -11.21 -4.57
CA GLY A 243 3.31 -11.57 -5.97
C GLY A 243 2.82 -10.57 -7.01
N GLU A 244 1.85 -9.71 -6.68
CA GLU A 244 1.39 -8.61 -7.52
C GLU A 244 1.83 -7.24 -6.97
N THR A 245 1.94 -7.09 -5.67
CA THR A 245 2.24 -5.80 -5.02
C THR A 245 3.74 -5.53 -4.89
N ARG A 246 4.55 -6.54 -4.53
CA ARG A 246 5.95 -6.44 -4.13
C ARG A 246 6.84 -7.47 -4.85
N MET A 247 6.79 -7.42 -6.18
CA MET A 247 7.35 -8.40 -7.12
C MET A 247 8.88 -8.35 -7.28
N SER A 248 9.58 -7.35 -6.77
CA SER A 248 11.01 -7.18 -7.01
C SER A 248 11.87 -8.07 -6.14
N GLY A 249 13.15 -8.19 -6.48
CA GLY A 249 14.13 -8.93 -5.70
C GLY A 249 14.43 -8.38 -4.30
N GLY A 250 14.00 -7.14 -3.98
CA GLY A 250 14.02 -6.58 -2.63
C GLY A 250 12.65 -6.61 -1.94
N GLY A 251 11.64 -7.21 -2.58
CA GLY A 251 10.27 -7.24 -2.08
C GLY A 251 9.94 -8.53 -1.31
N VAL A 252 8.80 -8.49 -0.65
CA VAL A 252 8.29 -9.60 0.17
C VAL A 252 8.21 -10.92 -0.61
N THR A 253 7.86 -10.90 -1.89
CA THR A 253 7.77 -12.10 -2.73
C THR A 253 9.08 -12.87 -2.79
N TYR A 254 10.21 -12.17 -2.95
CA TYR A 254 11.52 -12.81 -3.00
C TYR A 254 11.81 -13.56 -1.68
N TYR A 255 11.61 -12.89 -0.54
CA TYR A 255 11.86 -13.50 0.77
C TYR A 255 10.90 -14.65 1.07
N LEU A 256 9.62 -14.50 0.77
CA LEU A 256 8.61 -15.56 0.93
C LEU A 256 9.01 -16.84 0.18
N GLU A 257 9.42 -16.71 -1.09
CA GLU A 257 9.82 -17.86 -1.91
C GLU A 257 11.11 -18.52 -1.41
N GLN A 258 12.14 -17.72 -1.11
CA GLN A 258 13.42 -18.24 -0.65
C GLN A 258 13.31 -18.90 0.74
N ALA A 259 12.59 -18.28 1.67
CA ALA A 259 12.40 -18.81 3.01
C ALA A 259 11.57 -20.11 2.99
N ARG A 260 10.51 -20.18 2.16
CA ARG A 260 9.72 -21.40 1.97
C ARG A 260 10.51 -22.55 1.36
N GLN A 261 11.41 -22.26 0.43
CA GLN A 261 12.31 -23.31 -0.12
C GLN A 261 13.19 -23.94 0.96
N LYS A 262 13.59 -23.15 1.96
CA LYS A 262 14.38 -23.66 3.10
C LYS A 262 13.54 -24.46 4.09
N SER A 263 12.38 -23.93 4.48
CA SER A 263 11.52 -24.56 5.50
C SER A 263 10.65 -25.69 4.95
N ASN A 264 10.40 -25.71 3.65
CA ASN A 264 9.38 -26.55 3.02
C ASN A 264 7.98 -26.40 3.68
N ALA A 265 7.69 -25.22 4.24
CA ALA A 265 6.43 -24.93 4.90
C ALA A 265 5.26 -25.00 3.91
N ARG A 266 4.18 -25.66 4.30
CA ARG A 266 2.93 -25.66 3.58
C ARG A 266 2.33 -24.25 3.53
N MET A 267 1.77 -23.81 2.40
CA MET A 267 1.18 -22.48 2.24
C MET A 267 -0.29 -22.54 1.85
N ILE A 268 -1.13 -21.91 2.66
CA ILE A 268 -2.57 -21.76 2.47
C ILE A 268 -2.89 -20.31 2.18
N ILE A 269 -3.62 -20.04 1.11
CA ILE A 269 -4.06 -18.69 0.72
C ILE A 269 -5.57 -18.60 0.86
N ILE A 270 -6.02 -17.60 1.61
CA ILE A 270 -7.44 -17.29 1.84
C ILE A 270 -7.71 -15.94 1.18
N ASP A 271 -8.41 -15.97 0.03
CA ASP A 271 -8.64 -14.78 -0.81
C ASP A 271 -9.80 -15.06 -1.76
N PRO A 272 -10.70 -14.11 -2.04
CA PRO A 272 -11.77 -14.30 -3.04
C PRO A 272 -11.26 -14.52 -4.46
N ARG A 273 -10.01 -14.18 -4.71
CA ARG A 273 -9.32 -14.30 -5.99
C ARG A 273 -8.10 -15.22 -5.89
N TYR A 274 -7.93 -16.12 -6.85
CA TYR A 274 -6.69 -16.90 -6.99
C TYR A 274 -5.57 -15.99 -7.49
N THR A 275 -4.73 -15.55 -6.57
CA THR A 275 -3.73 -14.51 -6.79
C THR A 275 -2.44 -15.03 -7.40
N ASP A 276 -1.58 -14.12 -7.86
CA ASP A 276 -0.27 -14.50 -8.39
C ASP A 276 0.73 -14.90 -7.29
N THR A 277 0.46 -14.60 -6.04
CA THR A 277 1.23 -15.15 -4.90
C THR A 277 1.04 -16.65 -4.80
N GLY A 278 -0.20 -17.11 -5.02
CA GLY A 278 -0.54 -18.52 -5.04
C GLY A 278 -0.10 -19.22 -6.31
N ALA A 279 -0.37 -18.65 -7.46
CA ALA A 279 -0.35 -19.30 -8.78
C ALA A 279 0.79 -20.30 -9.01
N GLY A 280 0.51 -21.57 -8.74
CA GLY A 280 1.46 -22.68 -8.86
C GLY A 280 2.47 -22.82 -7.71
N ARG A 281 2.25 -22.16 -6.58
CA ARG A 281 3.15 -22.15 -5.40
C ARG A 281 2.45 -22.50 -4.11
N GLU A 282 1.13 -22.28 -4.03
CA GLU A 282 0.31 -22.65 -2.87
C GLU A 282 0.11 -24.13 -2.80
N ASP A 283 -0.08 -24.63 -1.59
CA ASP A 283 -0.58 -25.98 -1.34
C ASP A 283 -2.10 -26.01 -1.33
N GLU A 284 -2.73 -24.87 -1.00
CA GLU A 284 -4.18 -24.75 -0.98
C GLU A 284 -4.64 -23.29 -1.16
N TRP A 285 -5.67 -23.12 -2.01
CA TRP A 285 -6.41 -21.86 -2.11
C TRP A 285 -7.83 -22.08 -1.56
N ILE A 286 -8.23 -21.21 -0.63
CA ILE A 286 -9.56 -21.20 -0.02
C ILE A 286 -10.26 -19.90 -0.46
N PRO A 287 -11.17 -19.95 -1.44
CA PRO A 287 -11.98 -18.80 -1.80
C PRO A 287 -12.93 -18.45 -0.66
N ILE A 288 -12.97 -17.16 -0.30
CA ILE A 288 -13.80 -16.64 0.78
C ILE A 288 -14.63 -15.47 0.29
N ARG A 289 -15.87 -15.37 0.75
CA ARG A 289 -16.71 -14.21 0.46
C ARG A 289 -16.10 -12.94 1.09
N PRO A 290 -15.97 -11.83 0.31
CA PRO A 290 -15.39 -10.59 0.82
C PRO A 290 -16.06 -10.07 2.09
N GLY A 291 -15.26 -9.60 3.06
CA GLY A 291 -15.75 -9.05 4.33
C GLY A 291 -16.20 -10.09 5.36
N THR A 292 -15.92 -11.38 5.15
CA THR A 292 -16.33 -12.44 6.07
C THR A 292 -15.19 -13.16 6.78
N ASP A 293 -13.99 -12.61 6.74
CA ASP A 293 -12.78 -13.19 7.36
C ASP A 293 -12.98 -13.44 8.86
N ALA A 294 -13.62 -12.51 9.58
CA ALA A 294 -13.90 -12.66 11.00
C ALA A 294 -14.82 -13.87 11.28
N ALA A 295 -15.82 -14.12 10.43
CA ALA A 295 -16.69 -15.29 10.59
C ALA A 295 -15.93 -16.60 10.36
N LEU A 296 -15.02 -16.65 9.38
CA LEU A 296 -14.15 -17.81 9.18
C LEU A 296 -13.30 -18.06 10.44
N VAL A 297 -12.63 -17.04 10.94
CA VAL A 297 -11.78 -17.17 12.12
C VAL A 297 -12.57 -17.61 13.34
N ASN A 298 -13.77 -17.07 13.56
CA ASN A 298 -14.64 -17.47 14.67
C ASN A 298 -15.07 -18.94 14.56
N GLY A 299 -15.36 -19.44 13.34
CA GLY A 299 -15.62 -20.87 13.11
C GLY A 299 -14.39 -21.76 13.35
N LEU A 300 -13.20 -21.30 12.96
CA LEU A 300 -11.94 -21.97 13.28
C LEU A 300 -11.68 -22.01 14.79
N ALA A 301 -11.91 -20.89 15.48
CA ALA A 301 -11.76 -20.78 16.91
C ALA A 301 -12.70 -21.72 17.68
N TYR A 302 -13.94 -21.88 17.21
CA TYR A 302 -14.88 -22.84 17.81
C TYR A 302 -14.30 -24.27 17.85
N VAL A 303 -13.77 -24.74 16.73
CA VAL A 303 -13.13 -26.07 16.67
C VAL A 303 -11.89 -26.11 17.56
N MET A 304 -11.03 -25.08 17.52
CA MET A 304 -9.82 -25.05 18.35
C MET A 304 -10.13 -25.08 19.84
N ILE A 305 -11.17 -24.38 20.28
CA ILE A 305 -11.58 -24.33 21.69
C ILE A 305 -12.21 -25.67 22.12
N THR A 306 -13.12 -26.21 21.33
CA THR A 306 -13.84 -27.45 21.66
C THR A 306 -12.96 -28.70 21.59
N GLU A 307 -11.92 -28.67 20.75
CA GLU A 307 -10.97 -29.79 20.61
C GLU A 307 -9.66 -29.58 21.41
N ASN A 308 -9.58 -28.52 22.28
CA ASN A 308 -8.42 -28.20 23.11
C ASN A 308 -7.13 -27.99 22.29
N LEU A 309 -7.22 -27.29 21.17
CA LEU A 309 -6.10 -26.95 20.29
C LEU A 309 -5.53 -25.53 20.54
N VAL A 310 -5.99 -24.86 21.61
CA VAL A 310 -5.50 -23.52 22.01
C VAL A 310 -4.32 -23.64 22.97
N ASP A 311 -3.41 -22.68 22.94
CA ASP A 311 -2.30 -22.56 23.91
C ASP A 311 -2.80 -21.81 25.15
N GLN A 312 -3.48 -22.53 26.07
CA GLN A 312 -4.06 -21.94 27.28
C GLN A 312 -3.00 -21.26 28.17
N ALA A 313 -1.78 -21.80 28.24
CA ALA A 313 -0.70 -21.21 29.03
C ALA A 313 -0.27 -19.85 28.48
N PHE A 314 -0.23 -19.71 27.14
CA PHE A 314 0.02 -18.43 26.50
C PHE A 314 -1.11 -17.44 26.78
N LEU A 315 -2.36 -17.85 26.63
CA LEU A 315 -3.52 -17.01 26.85
C LEU A 315 -3.59 -16.50 28.29
N ASP A 316 -3.33 -17.36 29.28
CA ASP A 316 -3.32 -16.99 30.70
C ASP A 316 -2.23 -15.97 31.04
N LYS A 317 -1.04 -16.12 30.46
CA LYS A 317 0.10 -15.28 30.81
C LYS A 317 0.11 -13.94 30.07
N TYR A 318 -0.21 -13.94 28.76
CA TYR A 318 0.06 -12.83 27.89
C TYR A 318 -1.17 -12.05 27.43
N CYS A 319 -2.39 -12.55 27.68
CA CYS A 319 -3.62 -11.99 27.15
C CYS A 319 -4.60 -11.54 28.21
N VAL A 320 -5.53 -10.67 27.77
CA VAL A 320 -6.69 -10.19 28.56
C VAL A 320 -7.96 -10.47 27.76
N GLY A 321 -8.99 -11.04 28.40
CA GLY A 321 -10.33 -11.20 27.84
C GLY A 321 -10.54 -12.44 26.99
N TYR A 322 -9.69 -13.45 27.09
CA TYR A 322 -9.93 -14.75 26.44
C TYR A 322 -11.06 -15.54 27.12
N ASP A 323 -11.01 -15.68 28.43
CA ASP A 323 -11.98 -16.39 29.25
C ASP A 323 -12.26 -15.63 30.55
N GLU A 324 -13.10 -16.18 31.44
CA GLU A 324 -13.47 -15.56 32.70
C GLU A 324 -12.26 -15.24 33.58
N LYS A 325 -11.21 -16.05 33.53
CA LYS A 325 -10.00 -15.89 34.34
C LYS A 325 -9.23 -14.61 34.00
N THR A 326 -9.25 -14.22 32.71
CA THR A 326 -8.49 -13.06 32.20
C THR A 326 -9.40 -11.89 31.85
N LEU A 327 -10.71 -11.98 32.06
CA LEU A 327 -11.68 -10.92 31.80
C LEU A 327 -11.51 -9.75 32.77
N PRO A 328 -11.42 -8.48 32.30
CA PRO A 328 -11.42 -7.32 33.18
C PRO A 328 -12.67 -7.25 34.06
N ALA A 329 -12.53 -6.83 35.31
CA ALA A 329 -13.66 -6.70 36.24
C ALA A 329 -14.75 -5.69 35.79
N SER A 330 -14.40 -4.74 34.92
CA SER A 330 -15.30 -3.78 34.29
C SER A 330 -16.15 -4.38 33.17
N ALA A 331 -15.76 -5.53 32.62
CA ALA A 331 -16.48 -6.17 31.52
C ALA A 331 -17.74 -6.88 32.00
N PRO A 332 -18.78 -7.02 31.17
CA PRO A 332 -19.97 -7.77 31.53
C PRO A 332 -19.66 -9.26 31.72
N LYS A 333 -20.44 -9.92 32.55
CA LYS A 333 -20.35 -11.39 32.74
C LYS A 333 -20.50 -12.09 31.38
N ASN A 334 -19.68 -13.11 31.12
CA ASN A 334 -19.57 -13.79 29.83
C ASN A 334 -19.20 -12.86 28.67
N GLY A 335 -18.64 -11.68 28.92
CA GLY A 335 -18.15 -10.73 27.91
C GLY A 335 -16.76 -11.07 27.35
N HIS A 336 -16.30 -12.31 27.49
CA HIS A 336 -15.01 -12.76 26.99
C HIS A 336 -15.13 -13.55 25.68
N TYR A 337 -14.01 -13.65 24.94
CA TYR A 337 -13.97 -14.24 23.60
C TYR A 337 -14.46 -15.69 23.57
N LYS A 338 -14.04 -16.52 24.53
CA LYS A 338 -14.46 -17.93 24.60
C LYS A 338 -15.98 -18.07 24.73
N ALA A 339 -16.63 -17.25 25.56
CA ALA A 339 -18.09 -17.25 25.70
C ALA A 339 -18.78 -16.83 24.40
N TYR A 340 -18.27 -15.79 23.73
CA TYR A 340 -18.79 -15.38 22.43
C TYR A 340 -18.72 -16.51 21.39
N ILE A 341 -17.58 -17.22 21.30
CA ILE A 341 -17.39 -18.31 20.34
C ILE A 341 -18.33 -19.50 20.65
N LEU A 342 -18.50 -19.86 21.93
CA LEU A 342 -19.30 -21.02 22.33
C LEU A 342 -20.82 -20.74 22.36
N GLY A 343 -21.25 -19.49 22.14
CA GLY A 343 -22.65 -19.09 22.20
C GLY A 343 -23.17 -18.87 23.64
N GLU A 344 -22.26 -18.65 24.59
CA GLU A 344 -22.52 -18.31 25.98
C GLU A 344 -22.50 -16.79 26.22
N GLY A 345 -22.12 -16.04 25.19
CA GLY A 345 -22.08 -14.56 25.17
C GLY A 345 -23.46 -13.95 24.95
N PRO A 346 -23.54 -12.59 24.88
CA PRO A 346 -24.81 -11.87 24.78
C PRO A 346 -25.69 -12.21 23.59
N ASP A 347 -25.11 -12.64 22.46
CA ASP A 347 -25.86 -13.00 21.26
C ASP A 347 -26.44 -14.43 21.28
N GLY A 348 -26.00 -15.26 22.22
CA GLY A 348 -26.48 -16.63 22.41
C GLY A 348 -26.23 -17.57 21.22
N VAL A 349 -25.35 -17.21 20.30
CA VAL A 349 -25.10 -17.94 19.05
C VAL A 349 -23.71 -18.57 19.03
N ALA A 350 -23.65 -19.91 19.02
CA ALA A 350 -22.38 -20.63 18.86
C ALA A 350 -21.82 -20.43 17.43
N LYS A 351 -20.54 -20.13 17.33
CA LYS A 351 -19.83 -19.86 16.06
C LYS A 351 -19.35 -21.16 15.42
N THR A 352 -20.26 -22.13 15.20
CA THR A 352 -19.92 -23.45 14.68
C THR A 352 -19.35 -23.36 13.26
N PRO A 353 -18.67 -24.43 12.77
CA PRO A 353 -18.24 -24.50 11.36
C PRO A 353 -19.39 -24.32 10.37
N GLU A 354 -20.59 -24.79 10.67
CA GLU A 354 -21.79 -24.64 9.84
C GLU A 354 -22.26 -23.20 9.79
N TRP A 355 -22.28 -22.52 10.95
CA TRP A 355 -22.56 -21.08 11.02
C TRP A 355 -21.57 -20.28 10.16
N ALA A 356 -20.27 -20.54 10.30
CA ALA A 356 -19.23 -19.87 9.54
C ALA A 356 -19.34 -20.20 8.04
N SER A 357 -19.66 -21.45 7.68
CA SER A 357 -19.82 -21.88 6.29
C SER A 357 -20.93 -21.13 5.56
N GLN A 358 -22.08 -20.92 6.21
CA GLN A 358 -23.19 -20.15 5.62
C GLN A 358 -22.80 -18.71 5.30
N ILE A 359 -21.98 -18.09 6.15
CA ILE A 359 -21.53 -16.70 5.99
C ILE A 359 -20.43 -16.60 4.94
N THR A 360 -19.40 -17.44 5.04
CA THR A 360 -18.16 -17.31 4.26
C THR A 360 -18.19 -17.96 2.90
N GLY A 361 -19.08 -18.94 2.72
CA GLY A 361 -19.09 -19.82 1.55
C GLY A 361 -18.01 -20.92 1.58
N VAL A 362 -17.21 -21.00 2.64
CA VAL A 362 -16.22 -22.06 2.85
C VAL A 362 -16.92 -23.29 3.44
N PRO A 363 -16.78 -24.51 2.88
CA PRO A 363 -17.43 -25.71 3.41
C PRO A 363 -17.06 -26.00 4.88
N ALA A 364 -18.02 -26.46 5.68
CA ALA A 364 -17.83 -26.70 7.12
C ALA A 364 -16.73 -27.73 7.42
N ASP A 365 -16.65 -28.81 6.64
CA ASP A 365 -15.59 -29.82 6.74
C ASP A 365 -14.20 -29.24 6.44
N LYS A 366 -14.11 -28.27 5.51
CA LYS A 366 -12.89 -27.54 5.21
C LYS A 366 -12.49 -26.65 6.40
N ILE A 367 -13.46 -25.97 7.04
CA ILE A 367 -13.22 -25.14 8.23
C ILE A 367 -12.68 -26.02 9.37
N ILE A 368 -13.30 -27.19 9.62
CA ILE A 368 -12.83 -28.13 10.65
C ILE A 368 -11.39 -28.59 10.37
N LYS A 369 -11.11 -28.99 9.12
CA LYS A 369 -9.77 -29.43 8.72
C LYS A 369 -8.73 -28.33 8.90
N LEU A 370 -9.04 -27.13 8.45
CA LEU A 370 -8.15 -25.96 8.56
C LEU A 370 -7.89 -25.60 10.03
N ALA A 371 -8.92 -25.61 10.88
CA ALA A 371 -8.80 -25.36 12.31
C ALA A 371 -7.85 -26.34 13.00
N ARG A 372 -8.00 -27.64 12.69
CA ARG A 372 -7.11 -28.67 13.22
C ARG A 372 -5.67 -28.51 12.73
N GLU A 373 -5.49 -28.18 11.46
CA GLU A 373 -4.16 -27.95 10.87
C GLU A 373 -3.47 -26.77 11.54
N ILE A 374 -4.12 -25.61 11.64
CA ILE A 374 -3.56 -24.42 12.29
C ILE A 374 -3.32 -24.66 13.78
N GLY A 375 -4.26 -25.28 14.48
CA GLY A 375 -4.20 -25.54 15.92
C GLY A 375 -3.12 -26.55 16.31
N SER A 376 -2.75 -27.48 15.42
CA SER A 376 -1.74 -28.53 15.70
C SER A 376 -0.37 -28.27 15.10
N THR A 377 -0.22 -27.24 14.24
CA THR A 377 1.05 -26.95 13.56
C THR A 377 1.70 -25.69 14.16
N LYS A 378 2.88 -25.86 14.78
CA LYS A 378 3.64 -24.75 15.38
C LYS A 378 5.13 -24.93 15.08
N PRO A 379 5.86 -23.88 14.63
CA PRO A 379 5.39 -22.50 14.38
C PRO A 379 4.53 -22.38 13.10
N ALA A 380 3.54 -21.50 13.17
CA ALA A 380 2.72 -21.12 12.02
C ALA A 380 2.82 -19.61 11.75
N PHE A 381 3.20 -19.25 10.53
CA PHE A 381 3.28 -17.87 10.08
C PHE A 381 1.93 -17.44 9.54
N ILE A 382 1.13 -16.80 10.38
CA ILE A 382 -0.20 -16.30 10.02
C ILE A 382 -0.07 -14.81 9.72
N SER A 383 -0.35 -14.42 8.47
CA SER A 383 -0.24 -13.03 8.02
C SER A 383 -1.48 -12.59 7.29
N GLN A 384 -1.85 -11.34 7.49
CA GLN A 384 -2.88 -10.67 6.70
C GLN A 384 -2.28 -9.55 5.87
N GLY A 385 -2.70 -9.45 4.61
CA GLY A 385 -2.45 -8.28 3.78
C GLY A 385 -3.41 -7.14 4.12
N TRP A 386 -3.50 -6.16 3.23
CA TRP A 386 -4.43 -5.06 3.43
C TRP A 386 -5.79 -5.27 2.75
N GLY A 387 -6.03 -6.49 2.20
CA GLY A 387 -7.32 -6.87 1.65
C GLY A 387 -8.43 -6.87 2.71
N PRO A 388 -8.33 -7.70 3.76
CA PRO A 388 -9.37 -7.85 4.77
C PRO A 388 -9.73 -6.54 5.49
N GLN A 389 -8.76 -5.67 5.74
CA GLN A 389 -9.01 -4.42 6.46
C GLN A 389 -9.74 -3.35 5.62
N ARG A 390 -9.80 -3.48 4.27
CA ARG A 390 -10.45 -2.51 3.38
C ARG A 390 -11.95 -2.75 3.23
N HIS A 391 -12.58 -3.24 4.28
CA HIS A 391 -14.02 -3.47 4.37
C HIS A 391 -14.67 -2.56 5.43
N ALA A 392 -16.00 -2.43 5.37
CA ALA A 392 -16.77 -1.69 6.36
C ALA A 392 -16.54 -2.18 7.80
N ASN A 393 -16.27 -3.48 7.95
CA ASN A 393 -15.94 -4.13 9.22
C ASN A 393 -14.44 -4.43 9.38
N GLY A 394 -13.59 -3.70 8.68
CA GLY A 394 -12.16 -4.00 8.56
C GLY A 394 -11.39 -3.96 9.86
N GLU A 395 -11.71 -3.05 10.77
CA GLU A 395 -11.08 -2.96 12.10
C GLU A 395 -11.32 -4.22 12.92
N ILE A 396 -12.54 -4.74 12.89
CA ILE A 396 -12.90 -5.98 13.61
C ILE A 396 -12.27 -7.19 12.92
N ALA A 397 -12.33 -7.25 11.58
CA ALA A 397 -11.76 -8.35 10.81
C ALA A 397 -10.25 -8.53 11.04
N THR A 398 -9.51 -7.44 11.15
CA THR A 398 -8.06 -7.50 11.40
C THR A 398 -7.73 -8.03 12.78
N ARG A 399 -8.50 -7.64 13.81
CA ARG A 399 -8.38 -8.19 15.16
C ARG A 399 -8.73 -9.68 15.17
N ALA A 400 -9.79 -10.08 14.47
CA ALA A 400 -10.19 -11.47 14.36
C ALA A 400 -9.11 -12.35 13.72
N ILE A 401 -8.50 -11.93 12.60
CA ILE A 401 -7.42 -12.70 11.95
C ILE A 401 -6.24 -12.91 12.91
N SER A 402 -5.88 -11.89 13.69
CA SER A 402 -4.80 -11.99 14.68
C SER A 402 -5.12 -13.01 15.79
N MET A 403 -6.39 -13.32 16.05
CA MET A 403 -6.77 -14.33 17.03
C MET A 403 -6.20 -15.72 16.73
N LEU A 404 -5.99 -16.07 15.44
CA LEU A 404 -5.38 -17.37 15.10
C LEU A 404 -3.95 -17.49 15.63
N ALA A 405 -3.16 -16.42 15.52
CA ALA A 405 -1.80 -16.39 16.08
C ALA A 405 -1.81 -16.35 17.62
N ILE A 406 -2.78 -15.63 18.21
CA ILE A 406 -2.94 -15.49 19.66
C ILE A 406 -3.38 -16.82 20.29
N LEU A 407 -4.45 -17.44 19.78
CA LEU A 407 -4.98 -18.71 20.28
C LEU A 407 -3.94 -19.85 20.24
N THR A 408 -3.07 -19.85 19.25
CA THR A 408 -2.05 -20.89 19.07
C THR A 408 -0.69 -20.52 19.64
N GLY A 409 -0.56 -19.35 20.29
CA GLY A 409 0.67 -18.89 20.92
C GLY A 409 1.84 -18.68 19.94
N ASN A 410 1.56 -18.29 18.68
CA ASN A 410 2.56 -18.04 17.65
C ASN A 410 3.17 -16.63 17.71
N VAL A 411 2.71 -15.76 18.62
CA VAL A 411 3.22 -14.40 18.80
C VAL A 411 4.55 -14.41 19.55
N GLY A 412 5.55 -13.72 19.05
CA GLY A 412 6.85 -13.53 19.71
C GLY A 412 7.83 -14.69 19.59
N ILE A 413 7.63 -15.59 18.63
CA ILE A 413 8.53 -16.73 18.39
C ILE A 413 9.01 -16.77 16.93
N ASN A 414 10.19 -17.33 16.70
CA ASN A 414 10.69 -17.58 15.35
C ASN A 414 9.75 -18.52 14.58
N GLY A 415 9.52 -18.23 13.31
CA GLY A 415 8.62 -18.98 12.43
C GLY A 415 7.13 -18.75 12.70
N GLY A 416 6.77 -18.03 13.76
CA GLY A 416 5.45 -17.54 14.05
C GLY A 416 5.20 -16.16 13.43
N ASN A 417 4.08 -15.55 13.81
CA ASN A 417 3.76 -14.16 13.48
C ASN A 417 2.65 -13.67 14.43
N SER A 418 2.40 -12.37 14.45
CA SER A 418 1.33 -11.75 15.25
C SER A 418 -0.07 -11.82 14.61
N GLY A 419 -0.19 -12.32 13.39
CA GLY A 419 -1.40 -12.19 12.58
C GLY A 419 -1.50 -10.86 11.86
N ALA A 420 -0.58 -9.92 12.10
CA ALA A 420 -0.43 -8.70 11.32
C ALA A 420 0.29 -8.96 9.98
N ARG A 421 0.47 -7.91 9.20
CA ARG A 421 1.33 -7.95 8.02
C ARG A 421 2.78 -8.18 8.45
N GLU A 422 3.57 -8.77 7.58
CA GLU A 422 5.00 -8.98 7.79
C GLU A 422 5.78 -7.66 8.04
N GLY A 423 6.69 -7.71 9.00
CA GLY A 423 7.63 -6.65 9.33
C GLY A 423 8.93 -6.74 8.54
N SER A 424 9.88 -5.89 8.87
CA SER A 424 11.19 -5.86 8.20
C SER A 424 12.25 -5.17 9.04
N TYR A 425 13.50 -5.54 8.80
CA TYR A 425 14.64 -4.79 9.31
C TYR A 425 14.78 -3.44 8.59
N SER A 426 15.04 -2.38 9.32
CA SER A 426 15.25 -1.03 8.77
C SER A 426 16.51 -0.39 9.31
N LEU A 427 17.27 0.28 8.44
CA LEU A 427 18.43 1.08 8.85
C LEU A 427 17.97 2.37 9.55
N PRO A 428 18.63 2.78 10.65
CA PRO A 428 18.31 4.03 11.34
C PRO A 428 18.87 5.25 10.60
N PHE A 429 18.47 5.44 9.34
CA PHE A 429 18.92 6.55 8.49
C PHE A 429 18.11 7.81 8.78
N VAL A 430 18.80 8.94 8.93
CA VAL A 430 18.18 10.21 9.29
C VAL A 430 17.45 10.82 8.09
N ARG A 431 16.23 11.28 8.31
CA ARG A 431 15.38 11.91 7.30
C ARG A 431 15.29 13.41 7.54
N MET A 432 14.89 14.17 6.51
CA MET A 432 14.64 15.60 6.60
C MET A 432 13.63 15.91 7.72
N PRO A 433 13.99 16.76 8.71
CA PRO A 433 13.07 17.16 9.76
C PRO A 433 11.99 18.09 9.20
N THR A 434 10.74 17.92 9.68
CA THR A 434 9.61 18.73 9.21
C THR A 434 9.10 19.75 10.21
N LEU A 435 9.75 19.86 11.37
CA LEU A 435 9.31 20.66 12.50
C LEU A 435 7.97 20.16 13.06
N GLU A 436 7.55 20.72 14.17
CA GLU A 436 6.28 20.36 14.80
C GLU A 436 5.13 21.16 14.17
N ASN A 437 4.00 20.49 13.92
CA ASN A 437 2.77 21.17 13.54
C ASN A 437 2.10 21.74 14.81
N PRO A 438 1.98 23.05 14.97
CA PRO A 438 1.34 23.63 16.15
C PRO A 438 -0.18 23.37 16.21
N ILE A 439 -0.79 22.97 15.09
CA ILE A 439 -2.21 22.59 15.03
C ILE A 439 -2.38 21.15 15.43
N GLN A 440 -3.03 20.90 16.55
CA GLN A 440 -3.30 19.54 17.07
C GLN A 440 -4.59 18.93 16.55
N THR A 441 -5.50 19.77 16.02
CA THR A 441 -6.74 19.31 15.44
C THR A 441 -6.47 18.44 14.22
N SER A 442 -7.09 17.25 14.16
CA SER A 442 -6.93 16.32 13.04
C SER A 442 -8.23 15.63 12.65
N ILE A 443 -8.33 15.27 11.39
CA ILE A 443 -9.41 14.48 10.80
C ILE A 443 -8.85 13.18 10.20
N SER A 444 -9.73 12.19 9.99
CA SER A 444 -9.31 11.06 9.15
C SER A 444 -8.94 11.55 7.75
N MET A 445 -7.84 11.02 7.24
CA MET A 445 -7.35 11.33 5.89
C MET A 445 -8.38 11.02 4.80
N PHE A 446 -9.35 10.16 5.06
CA PHE A 446 -10.42 9.81 4.13
C PHE A 446 -11.56 10.84 4.12
N MET A 447 -11.71 11.68 5.14
CA MET A 447 -12.87 12.58 5.34
C MET A 447 -12.62 14.04 4.91
N TRP A 448 -11.64 14.30 4.07
CA TRP A 448 -11.31 15.67 3.65
C TRP A 448 -12.42 16.32 2.79
N THR A 449 -13.18 15.55 2.01
CA THR A 449 -14.34 16.09 1.26
C THR A 449 -15.46 16.53 2.18
N ASP A 450 -15.73 15.76 3.25
CA ASP A 450 -16.65 16.16 4.31
C ASP A 450 -16.20 17.45 5.00
N ALA A 451 -14.88 17.57 5.25
CA ALA A 451 -14.32 18.77 5.88
C ALA A 451 -14.39 20.01 4.95
N ILE A 452 -14.46 19.85 3.63
CA ILE A 452 -14.76 20.95 2.70
C ILE A 452 -16.25 21.33 2.78
N GLU A 453 -17.17 20.34 2.75
CA GLU A 453 -18.60 20.59 2.64
C GLU A 453 -19.24 21.02 3.95
N ARG A 454 -18.90 20.36 5.04
CA ARG A 454 -19.56 20.48 6.34
C ARG A 454 -18.58 20.56 7.53
N GLY A 455 -17.38 21.09 7.30
CA GLY A 455 -16.32 21.13 8.31
C GLY A 455 -16.82 21.51 9.71
N PRO A 456 -17.46 22.68 9.93
CA PRO A 456 -17.94 23.08 11.25
C PRO A 456 -19.03 22.18 11.87
N GLU A 457 -19.59 21.25 11.11
CA GLU A 457 -20.56 20.27 11.58
C GLU A 457 -19.89 18.95 11.99
N MET A 458 -18.62 18.74 11.63
CA MET A 458 -17.87 17.53 11.97
C MET A 458 -17.48 17.52 13.44
N THR A 459 -17.82 16.43 14.13
CA THR A 459 -17.58 16.29 15.58
C THR A 459 -16.65 15.12 15.91
N ALA A 460 -16.09 15.15 17.13
CA ALA A 460 -15.28 14.05 17.65
C ALA A 460 -16.07 12.74 17.73
N LEU A 461 -17.29 12.78 18.27
CA LEU A 461 -18.08 11.58 18.54
C LEU A 461 -18.68 10.93 17.30
N ARG A 462 -19.02 11.72 16.28
CA ARG A 462 -19.62 11.20 15.04
C ARG A 462 -18.60 10.99 13.93
N ASP A 463 -17.74 11.99 13.73
CA ASP A 463 -16.84 12.04 12.56
C ASP A 463 -15.38 11.72 12.91
N GLY A 464 -15.08 11.49 14.19
CA GLY A 464 -13.73 11.16 14.65
C GLY A 464 -12.76 12.34 14.60
N VAL A 465 -13.21 13.58 14.73
CA VAL A 465 -12.32 14.74 14.91
C VAL A 465 -11.49 14.51 16.17
N ARG A 466 -10.18 14.73 16.09
CA ARG A 466 -9.26 14.58 17.23
C ARG A 466 -8.65 15.94 17.58
N GLY A 467 -8.30 16.13 18.85
CA GLY A 467 -7.70 17.36 19.36
C GLY A 467 -8.70 18.44 19.79
N LYS A 468 -9.96 18.34 19.39
CA LYS A 468 -11.09 19.18 19.85
C LYS A 468 -12.45 18.51 19.57
N ASP A 469 -13.52 19.05 20.10
CA ASP A 469 -14.87 18.47 19.99
C ASP A 469 -15.44 18.55 18.56
N LYS A 470 -15.06 19.58 17.80
CA LYS A 470 -15.50 19.79 16.41
C LYS A 470 -14.52 20.67 15.64
N LEU A 471 -14.61 20.67 14.32
CA LEU A 471 -13.88 21.64 13.49
C LEU A 471 -14.51 23.05 13.61
N ASP A 472 -13.68 24.09 13.59
CA ASP A 472 -14.14 25.47 13.63
C ASP A 472 -14.42 26.01 12.22
N VAL A 473 -13.63 25.55 11.22
CA VAL A 473 -13.67 26.05 9.84
C VAL A 473 -13.62 24.89 8.84
N PRO A 474 -14.15 25.09 7.63
CA PRO A 474 -13.98 24.11 6.56
C PRO A 474 -12.60 24.23 5.93
N ILE A 475 -12.20 23.19 5.16
CA ILE A 475 -10.99 23.27 4.34
C ILE A 475 -11.23 24.28 3.21
N LYS A 476 -10.35 25.29 3.12
CA LYS A 476 -10.36 26.33 2.10
C LYS A 476 -9.20 26.26 1.12
N MET A 477 -8.12 25.58 1.52
CA MET A 477 -6.95 25.39 0.68
C MET A 477 -6.45 23.94 0.77
N ILE A 478 -6.07 23.39 -0.38
CA ILE A 478 -5.47 22.06 -0.47
C ILE A 478 -4.12 22.14 -1.17
N TRP A 479 -3.11 21.55 -0.54
CA TRP A 479 -1.89 21.13 -1.17
C TRP A 479 -1.99 19.66 -1.59
N ASN A 480 -1.72 19.35 -2.87
CA ASN A 480 -1.68 17.99 -3.39
C ASN A 480 -0.31 17.73 -4.03
N TYR A 481 0.60 17.14 -3.26
CA TYR A 481 1.96 16.85 -3.69
C TYR A 481 2.13 15.38 -4.07
N ALA A 482 2.58 15.13 -5.31
CA ALA A 482 2.87 13.79 -5.86
C ALA A 482 1.78 12.76 -5.55
N GLY A 483 0.53 13.17 -5.68
CA GLY A 483 -0.65 12.36 -5.38
C GLY A 483 -1.77 12.53 -6.39
N ASN A 484 -2.37 11.43 -6.82
CA ASN A 484 -3.56 11.45 -7.69
C ASN A 484 -4.84 11.26 -6.84
N CYS A 485 -4.87 11.92 -5.66
CA CYS A 485 -5.89 11.70 -4.63
C CYS A 485 -7.12 12.58 -4.78
N LEU A 486 -6.99 13.80 -5.32
CA LEU A 486 -8.12 14.74 -5.43
C LEU A 486 -9.34 14.12 -6.11
N ILE A 487 -9.14 13.32 -7.15
CA ILE A 487 -10.24 12.70 -7.87
C ILE A 487 -10.06 11.19 -8.06
N ASN A 488 -8.88 10.73 -8.43
CA ASN A 488 -8.69 9.36 -8.89
C ASN A 488 -8.71 8.34 -7.75
N GLN A 489 -8.15 8.68 -6.60
CA GLN A 489 -8.00 7.76 -5.45
C GLN A 489 -9.16 7.90 -4.45
N HIS A 490 -9.83 9.03 -4.41
CA HIS A 490 -10.96 9.24 -3.52
C HIS A 490 -12.23 8.56 -4.08
N SER A 491 -13.06 8.07 -3.19
CA SER A 491 -14.30 7.36 -3.52
C SER A 491 -15.38 8.30 -4.06
N GLU A 492 -16.47 7.77 -4.62
CA GLU A 492 -17.60 8.53 -5.17
C GLU A 492 -17.13 9.70 -6.05
N ILE A 493 -16.36 9.36 -7.08
CA ILE A 493 -15.70 10.37 -7.92
C ILE A 493 -16.67 11.42 -8.44
N ASN A 494 -17.90 11.06 -8.77
CA ASN A 494 -18.90 12.01 -9.27
C ASN A 494 -19.26 13.05 -8.21
N ARG A 495 -19.49 12.64 -6.96
CA ARG A 495 -19.71 13.56 -5.82
C ARG A 495 -18.46 14.41 -5.55
N THR A 496 -17.30 13.79 -5.52
CA THR A 496 -16.03 14.50 -5.30
C THR A 496 -15.80 15.58 -6.36
N HIS A 497 -16.11 15.29 -7.62
CA HIS A 497 -16.05 16.28 -8.68
C HIS A 497 -16.97 17.48 -8.42
N GLU A 498 -18.21 17.26 -8.03
CA GLU A 498 -19.19 18.34 -7.72
C GLU A 498 -18.68 19.22 -6.57
N ILE A 499 -18.11 18.60 -5.52
CA ILE A 499 -17.51 19.33 -4.40
C ILE A 499 -16.35 20.21 -4.87
N LEU A 500 -15.45 19.64 -5.68
CA LEU A 500 -14.23 20.35 -6.12
C LEU A 500 -14.52 21.41 -7.19
N GLN A 501 -15.62 21.30 -7.95
CA GLN A 501 -15.99 22.32 -8.92
C GLN A 501 -16.46 23.64 -8.28
N ASP A 502 -16.90 23.62 -7.05
CA ASP A 502 -17.34 24.82 -6.33
C ASP A 502 -16.12 25.55 -5.72
N ASP A 503 -15.67 26.59 -6.43
CA ASP A 503 -14.53 27.43 -6.00
C ASP A 503 -14.79 28.15 -4.66
N LYS A 504 -16.04 28.26 -4.22
CA LYS A 504 -16.38 28.90 -2.93
C LYS A 504 -16.22 27.94 -1.76
N LYS A 505 -16.39 26.65 -2.03
CA LYS A 505 -16.18 25.63 -0.98
C LYS A 505 -14.69 25.49 -0.66
N CYS A 506 -13.85 25.25 -1.67
CA CYS A 506 -12.39 25.22 -1.55
C CYS A 506 -11.78 26.25 -2.50
N GLU A 507 -11.18 27.29 -1.94
CA GLU A 507 -10.81 28.50 -2.69
C GLU A 507 -9.48 28.37 -3.46
N LEU A 508 -8.58 27.47 -3.03
CA LEU A 508 -7.30 27.25 -3.68
C LEU A 508 -6.88 25.80 -3.64
N ILE A 509 -6.59 25.22 -4.80
CA ILE A 509 -6.00 23.90 -4.94
C ILE A 509 -4.66 24.04 -5.67
N VAL A 510 -3.56 23.75 -4.97
CA VAL A 510 -2.21 23.72 -5.54
C VAL A 510 -1.81 22.26 -5.75
N VAL A 511 -1.51 21.89 -6.98
CA VAL A 511 -1.00 20.57 -7.32
C VAL A 511 0.46 20.65 -7.76
N ILE A 512 1.30 19.80 -7.16
CA ILE A 512 2.71 19.62 -7.51
C ILE A 512 2.87 18.18 -7.98
N ASP A 513 3.12 17.97 -9.27
CA ASP A 513 3.25 16.64 -9.88
C ASP A 513 4.22 16.67 -11.06
N CYS A 514 4.66 15.49 -11.49
CA CYS A 514 5.47 15.33 -12.70
C CYS A 514 4.63 15.21 -13.99
N HIS A 515 3.35 14.82 -13.88
CA HIS A 515 2.49 14.46 -15.02
C HIS A 515 1.10 15.08 -14.90
N MET A 516 0.42 15.23 -16.05
CA MET A 516 -0.97 15.66 -16.12
C MET A 516 -1.90 14.50 -15.70
N THR A 517 -1.96 14.24 -14.40
CA THR A 517 -2.82 13.20 -13.82
C THR A 517 -4.29 13.62 -13.86
N SER A 518 -5.21 12.68 -13.55
CA SER A 518 -6.63 13.02 -13.40
C SER A 518 -6.83 14.10 -12.32
N SER A 519 -6.09 14.04 -11.23
CA SER A 519 -6.13 15.05 -10.15
C SER A 519 -5.49 16.39 -10.54
N ALA A 520 -4.45 16.37 -11.38
CA ALA A 520 -3.83 17.60 -11.86
C ALA A 520 -4.81 18.52 -12.61
N LYS A 521 -5.81 17.93 -13.26
CA LYS A 521 -6.87 18.70 -13.96
C LYS A 521 -7.76 19.54 -13.03
N TYR A 522 -7.69 19.30 -11.71
CA TYR A 522 -8.46 20.02 -10.69
C TYR A 522 -7.65 21.12 -9.98
N ALA A 523 -6.40 21.32 -10.36
CA ALA A 523 -5.57 22.38 -9.80
C ALA A 523 -6.06 23.78 -10.21
N ASP A 524 -5.91 24.75 -9.32
CA ASP A 524 -5.96 26.17 -9.67
C ASP A 524 -4.57 26.64 -10.11
N ILE A 525 -3.55 26.18 -9.40
CA ILE A 525 -2.12 26.35 -9.75
C ILE A 525 -1.47 24.96 -9.85
N LEU A 526 -0.89 24.68 -10.99
CA LEU A 526 -0.23 23.41 -11.29
C LEU A 526 1.27 23.63 -11.49
N LEU A 527 2.09 23.02 -10.65
CA LEU A 527 3.54 23.18 -10.61
C LEU A 527 4.25 21.90 -11.11
N PRO A 528 5.20 22.02 -12.08
CA PRO A 528 5.93 20.89 -12.63
C PRO A 528 7.09 20.47 -11.73
N ASP A 529 6.98 19.29 -11.13
CA ASP A 529 8.03 18.69 -10.29
C ASP A 529 9.06 17.91 -11.12
N CYS A 530 10.26 17.78 -10.57
CA CYS A 530 11.31 16.90 -11.06
C CYS A 530 10.98 15.44 -10.79
N THR A 531 11.26 14.54 -11.73
CA THR A 531 11.27 13.10 -11.46
C THR A 531 12.49 12.71 -10.61
N ALA A 532 12.51 11.51 -10.04
CA ALA A 532 13.65 11.00 -9.30
C ALA A 532 14.97 11.05 -10.08
N SER A 533 14.93 10.92 -11.43
CA SER A 533 16.11 11.00 -12.28
C SER A 533 16.64 12.43 -12.51
N GLU A 534 15.88 13.45 -12.12
CA GLU A 534 16.20 14.86 -12.35
C GLU A 534 16.69 15.58 -11.08
N GLN A 535 16.78 14.88 -9.95
CA GLN A 535 17.17 15.44 -8.66
C GLN A 535 17.93 14.45 -7.78
N MET A 536 18.66 14.96 -6.80
CA MET A 536 19.34 14.12 -5.80
C MET A 536 18.48 13.89 -4.57
N ASP A 537 18.56 12.67 -4.02
CA ASP A 537 18.02 12.32 -2.70
C ASP A 537 18.63 11.00 -2.20
N PHE A 538 18.43 10.68 -0.93
CA PHE A 538 18.62 9.33 -0.42
C PHE A 538 17.28 8.60 -0.46
N VAL A 539 17.28 7.38 -0.97
CA VAL A 539 16.07 6.54 -1.03
C VAL A 539 16.25 5.32 -0.14
N LEU A 540 15.35 5.22 0.82
CA LEU A 540 15.36 4.17 1.82
C LEU A 540 14.39 3.07 1.43
N ASP A 541 14.73 1.83 1.77
CA ASP A 541 13.81 0.71 1.70
C ASP A 541 12.66 0.85 2.71
N ALA A 542 11.59 0.14 2.51
CA ALA A 542 10.47 0.18 3.43
C ALA A 542 9.98 -1.18 3.91
N SER A 543 10.26 -2.26 3.21
CA SER A 543 9.68 -3.56 3.53
C SER A 543 10.42 -4.65 2.77
N CYS A 544 11.63 -4.88 3.22
CA CYS A 544 12.47 -5.95 2.70
C CYS A 544 12.62 -7.02 3.74
N GLY A 545 12.92 -8.12 3.82
CA GLY A 545 13.04 -9.11 4.89
C GLY A 545 14.05 -8.68 5.94
N ASN A 546 15.13 -9.47 6.08
CA ASN A 546 16.20 -9.22 7.04
C ASN A 546 17.44 -8.51 6.44
N MET A 547 17.30 -7.90 5.27
CA MET A 547 18.31 -7.02 4.66
C MET A 547 17.67 -5.67 4.37
N SER A 548 18.31 -4.62 4.84
CA SER A 548 17.94 -3.23 4.56
C SER A 548 19.01 -2.56 3.68
N TYR A 549 18.62 -1.53 2.97
CA TYR A 549 19.54 -0.76 2.12
C TYR A 549 19.11 0.69 1.98
N VAL A 550 20.09 1.51 1.67
CA VAL A 550 19.88 2.91 1.27
C VAL A 550 20.53 3.14 -0.10
N ILE A 551 19.84 3.89 -0.95
CA ILE A 551 20.28 4.20 -2.31
C ILE A 551 20.67 5.66 -2.38
N PHE A 552 21.83 5.97 -2.95
CA PHE A 552 22.16 7.31 -3.40
C PHE A 552 21.47 7.53 -4.74
N ASN A 553 20.32 8.21 -4.71
CA ASN A 553 19.64 8.64 -5.93
C ASN A 553 20.34 9.93 -6.41
N ASP A 554 21.23 9.80 -7.40
CA ASP A 554 21.92 10.96 -7.95
C ASP A 554 21.09 11.65 -9.05
N GLN A 555 21.42 12.88 -9.36
CA GLN A 555 20.85 13.57 -10.51
C GLN A 555 21.40 12.96 -11.80
N VAL A 556 20.56 12.16 -12.46
CA VAL A 556 20.92 11.42 -13.68
C VAL A 556 21.00 12.35 -14.90
N ILE A 557 20.02 13.25 -15.00
CA ILE A 557 19.89 14.24 -16.06
C ILE A 557 19.52 15.61 -15.44
N LYS A 558 19.79 16.68 -16.16
CA LYS A 558 19.30 18.00 -15.76
C LYS A 558 17.75 18.01 -15.76
N PRO A 559 17.12 18.82 -14.88
CA PRO A 559 15.68 19.03 -14.96
C PRO A 559 15.24 19.35 -16.37
N ARG A 560 14.20 18.65 -16.82
CA ARG A 560 13.63 18.87 -18.15
C ARG A 560 12.66 20.04 -18.08
N PHE A 561 12.59 20.78 -19.16
CA PHE A 561 11.72 21.95 -19.29
C PHE A 561 11.99 22.98 -18.18
N GLU A 562 10.96 23.49 -17.56
CA GLU A 562 11.04 24.42 -16.43
C GLU A 562 10.75 23.73 -15.08
N CYS A 563 10.89 22.39 -15.02
CA CYS A 563 10.67 21.67 -13.77
C CYS A 563 11.68 22.10 -12.69
N LYS A 564 11.19 22.23 -11.45
CA LYS A 564 11.99 22.49 -10.25
C LYS A 564 11.82 21.37 -9.24
N THR A 565 12.78 21.22 -8.34
CA THR A 565 12.65 20.28 -7.23
C THR A 565 11.67 20.82 -6.19
N ILE A 566 11.05 19.91 -5.43
CA ILE A 566 10.16 20.32 -4.33
C ILE A 566 10.89 21.23 -3.32
N TYR A 567 12.19 21.03 -3.11
CA TYR A 567 12.99 21.88 -2.22
C TYR A 567 13.13 23.32 -2.76
N GLU A 568 13.44 23.46 -4.05
CA GLU A 568 13.49 24.78 -4.70
C GLU A 568 12.15 25.51 -4.64
N MET A 569 11.06 24.80 -4.98
CA MET A 569 9.71 25.38 -4.94
C MET A 569 9.32 25.87 -3.54
N THR A 570 9.53 25.04 -2.53
CA THR A 570 9.16 25.38 -1.15
C THR A 570 10.09 26.43 -0.53
N SER A 571 11.38 26.47 -0.92
CA SER A 571 12.31 27.52 -0.49
C SER A 571 11.92 28.89 -1.04
N GLU A 572 11.54 28.98 -2.31
CA GLU A 572 11.06 30.22 -2.92
C GLU A 572 9.75 30.73 -2.30
N LEU A 573 8.83 29.81 -1.97
CA LEU A 573 7.62 30.13 -1.22
C LEU A 573 7.96 30.61 0.20
N ALA A 574 8.88 29.94 0.89
CA ALA A 574 9.32 30.31 2.23
C ALA A 574 9.90 31.76 2.26
N LYS A 575 10.63 32.13 1.22
CA LYS A 575 11.13 33.49 1.05
C LYS A 575 10.01 34.52 0.95
N ARG A 576 8.98 34.26 0.12
CA ARG A 576 7.82 35.15 -0.03
C ARG A 576 6.96 35.23 1.22
N LEU A 577 6.94 34.18 2.00
CA LEU A 577 6.19 34.09 3.26
C LEU A 577 6.99 34.62 4.47
N GLY A 578 8.26 35.03 4.26
CA GLY A 578 9.11 35.55 5.31
C GLY A 578 9.66 34.52 6.30
N VAL A 579 9.69 33.26 5.92
CA VAL A 579 10.14 32.13 6.76
C VAL A 579 11.32 31.35 6.16
N GLU A 580 12.04 31.93 5.20
CA GLU A 580 13.15 31.31 4.48
C GLU A 580 14.22 30.74 5.41
N GLN A 581 14.68 31.56 6.38
CA GLN A 581 15.73 31.14 7.31
C GLN A 581 15.29 29.97 8.18
N GLN A 582 14.02 29.93 8.62
CA GLN A 582 13.47 28.83 9.43
C GLN A 582 13.29 27.55 8.59
N PHE A 583 12.91 27.73 7.33
CA PHE A 583 12.69 26.60 6.42
C PHE A 583 14.00 25.98 5.94
N THR A 584 14.95 26.81 5.44
CA THR A 584 16.21 26.32 4.82
C THR A 584 17.32 26.10 5.82
N GLU A 585 17.31 26.80 6.97
CA GLU A 585 18.45 26.94 7.90
C GLU A 585 19.75 27.39 7.19
N GLY A 586 19.59 28.12 6.10
CA GLY A 586 20.69 28.62 5.26
C GLY A 586 21.36 27.55 4.40
N ARG A 587 20.73 26.34 4.22
CA ARG A 587 21.30 25.23 3.46
C ARG A 587 20.61 25.08 2.10
N THR A 588 21.39 24.71 1.10
CA THR A 588 20.92 24.16 -0.18
C THR A 588 20.47 22.72 -0.02
N GLN A 589 19.83 22.12 -1.03
CA GLN A 589 19.43 20.73 -1.02
C GLN A 589 20.62 19.77 -0.83
N GLU A 590 21.75 20.00 -1.50
CA GLU A 590 22.94 19.16 -1.34
C GLU A 590 23.58 19.32 0.07
N GLU A 591 23.61 20.53 0.62
CA GLU A 591 24.10 20.76 1.98
C GLU A 591 23.21 20.09 3.03
N TRP A 592 21.89 20.08 2.81
CA TRP A 592 20.98 19.27 3.63
C TRP A 592 21.28 17.79 3.53
N MET A 593 21.47 17.25 2.32
CA MET A 593 21.82 15.84 2.13
C MET A 593 23.14 15.49 2.86
N ARG A 594 24.16 16.33 2.75
CA ARG A 594 25.44 16.12 3.46
C ARG A 594 25.27 16.15 4.98
N HIS A 595 24.45 17.07 5.48
CA HIS A 595 24.13 17.17 6.91
C HIS A 595 23.40 15.92 7.42
N LEU A 596 22.32 15.49 6.76
CA LEU A 596 21.56 14.29 7.12
C LEU A 596 22.41 13.01 7.01
N TYR A 597 23.31 12.97 6.02
CA TYR A 597 24.21 11.84 5.85
C TYR A 597 25.26 11.76 6.97
N ALA A 598 25.80 12.90 7.39
CA ALA A 598 26.74 12.95 8.52
C ALA A 598 26.09 12.41 9.80
N GLN A 599 24.86 12.83 10.11
CA GLN A 599 24.09 12.31 11.24
C GLN A 599 23.79 10.81 11.10
N SER A 600 23.47 10.36 9.88
CA SER A 600 23.21 8.93 9.62
C SER A 600 24.46 8.07 9.83
N ARG A 601 25.66 8.58 9.56
CA ARG A 601 26.92 7.88 9.82
C ARG A 601 27.23 7.72 11.31
N GLU A 602 26.72 8.60 12.17
CA GLU A 602 26.82 8.42 13.63
C GLU A 602 26.01 7.20 14.09
N ALA A 603 24.83 6.99 13.50
CA ALA A 603 23.96 5.85 13.79
C ALA A 603 24.37 4.55 13.06
N ILE A 604 25.02 4.67 11.90
CA ILE A 604 25.45 3.57 11.04
C ILE A 604 26.94 3.79 10.68
N PRO A 605 27.88 3.43 11.57
CA PRO A 605 29.32 3.71 11.36
C PRO A 605 29.92 3.06 10.12
N GLU A 606 29.30 1.98 9.62
CA GLU A 606 29.74 1.27 8.42
C GLU A 606 29.44 2.01 7.11
N LEU A 607 28.62 3.07 7.13
CA LEU A 607 28.40 3.88 5.94
C LEU A 607 29.72 4.48 5.44
N PRO A 608 30.01 4.41 4.12
CA PRO A 608 31.22 5.01 3.54
C PRO A 608 31.20 6.54 3.64
N THR A 609 32.22 7.21 3.12
CA THR A 609 32.15 8.66 2.96
C THR A 609 31.04 9.03 1.95
N PHE A 610 30.56 10.27 2.01
CA PHE A 610 29.49 10.74 1.09
C PHE A 610 29.88 10.54 -0.39
N GLU A 611 31.14 10.83 -0.75
CA GLU A 611 31.62 10.73 -2.14
C GLU A 611 31.80 9.26 -2.58
N GLU A 612 32.24 8.39 -1.66
CA GLU A 612 32.29 6.94 -1.91
C GLU A 612 30.90 6.36 -2.08
N PHE A 613 29.95 6.75 -1.21
CA PHE A 613 28.56 6.30 -1.32
C PHE A 613 27.92 6.76 -2.63
N ARG A 614 28.16 7.99 -3.05
CA ARG A 614 27.70 8.50 -4.36
C ARG A 614 28.19 7.63 -5.52
N LYS A 615 29.45 7.17 -5.45
CA LYS A 615 30.02 6.25 -6.45
C LYS A 615 29.41 4.86 -6.38
N GLN A 616 29.24 4.32 -5.17
CA GLN A 616 28.71 2.96 -4.94
C GLN A 616 27.23 2.87 -5.27
N GLY A 617 26.47 3.95 -5.06
CA GLY A 617 25.06 4.08 -5.34
C GLY A 617 24.12 3.35 -4.38
N ILE A 618 24.57 2.29 -3.72
CA ILE A 618 23.77 1.52 -2.75
C ILE A 618 24.64 1.02 -1.60
N PHE A 619 24.11 1.12 -0.38
CA PHE A 619 24.65 0.50 0.81
C PHE A 619 23.63 -0.51 1.34
N LYS A 620 24.05 -1.73 1.62
CA LYS A 620 23.22 -2.84 2.10
C LYS A 620 23.74 -3.35 3.44
N LYS A 621 22.83 -3.68 4.34
CA LYS A 621 23.17 -4.30 5.63
C LYS A 621 22.11 -5.32 6.01
N ARG A 622 22.54 -6.50 6.45
CA ARG A 622 21.64 -7.49 7.06
C ARG A 622 21.39 -7.13 8.52
N ASP A 623 20.23 -7.56 9.01
CA ASP A 623 19.91 -7.46 10.42
C ASP A 623 20.94 -8.26 11.23
N PRO A 624 21.70 -7.61 12.12
CA PRO A 624 22.69 -8.30 12.94
C PRO A 624 22.07 -9.29 13.93
N GLN A 625 20.78 -9.15 14.22
CA GLN A 625 20.00 -10.06 15.08
C GLN A 625 19.39 -11.25 14.32
N GLY A 626 19.59 -11.32 13.00
CA GLY A 626 19.03 -12.36 12.13
C GLY A 626 17.67 -11.99 11.56
N HIS A 627 16.59 -12.66 12.01
CA HIS A 627 15.24 -12.33 11.57
C HIS A 627 14.57 -11.41 12.57
N HIS A 628 13.84 -10.41 12.06
CA HIS A 628 12.97 -9.62 12.91
C HIS A 628 11.78 -10.47 13.38
N VAL A 629 11.62 -10.60 14.68
CA VAL A 629 10.53 -11.32 15.35
C VAL A 629 9.73 -10.34 16.18
N ALA A 630 8.52 -10.04 15.72
CA ALA A 630 7.62 -9.11 16.41
C ALA A 630 7.30 -9.58 17.84
N TYR A 631 7.33 -8.66 18.79
CA TYR A 631 6.98 -8.91 20.19
C TYR A 631 7.88 -9.97 20.91
N LYS A 632 9.08 -10.23 20.41
CA LYS A 632 10.00 -11.20 21.03
C LYS A 632 10.35 -10.83 22.47
N ALA A 633 10.74 -9.58 22.69
CA ALA A 633 11.09 -9.09 24.03
C ALA A 633 9.92 -9.20 25.01
N PHE A 634 8.69 -8.85 24.59
CA PHE A 634 7.48 -9.06 25.39
C PHE A 634 7.24 -10.54 25.68
N ARG A 635 7.45 -11.43 24.72
CA ARG A 635 7.29 -12.88 24.89
C ARG A 635 8.27 -13.45 25.92
N GLU A 636 9.52 -13.00 25.88
CA GLU A 636 10.58 -13.44 26.77
C GLU A 636 10.35 -12.91 28.20
N ASP A 637 10.08 -11.61 28.34
CA ASP A 637 9.81 -10.99 29.64
C ASP A 637 8.73 -9.89 29.51
N PRO A 638 7.44 -10.24 29.68
CA PRO A 638 6.34 -9.29 29.56
C PRO A 638 6.29 -8.23 30.69
N GLN A 639 6.97 -8.44 31.81
CA GLN A 639 7.05 -7.45 32.88
C GLN A 639 8.08 -6.37 32.56
N ALA A 640 9.25 -6.77 32.05
CA ALA A 640 10.30 -5.84 31.64
C ALA A 640 9.97 -5.13 30.31
N ASN A 641 9.20 -5.78 29.45
CA ASN A 641 8.85 -5.28 28.11
C ASN A 641 7.32 -5.34 27.89
N PRO A 642 6.51 -4.62 28.67
CA PRO A 642 5.05 -4.62 28.47
C PRO A 642 4.68 -4.04 27.12
N LEU A 643 3.53 -4.45 26.56
CA LEU A 643 2.94 -3.78 25.42
C LEU A 643 2.44 -2.38 25.80
N THR A 644 2.23 -1.52 24.82
CA THR A 644 1.71 -0.16 25.04
C THR A 644 0.18 -0.11 25.19
N THR A 645 -0.49 -1.26 25.26
CA THR A 645 -1.89 -1.37 25.65
C THR A 645 -2.10 -0.96 27.11
N PRO A 646 -3.31 -0.53 27.54
CA PRO A 646 -3.58 -0.19 28.93
C PRO A 646 -3.25 -1.29 29.95
N SER A 647 -3.43 -2.56 29.58
CA SER A 647 -3.09 -3.72 30.41
C SER A 647 -1.62 -4.13 30.39
N GLY A 648 -0.81 -3.59 29.46
CA GLY A 648 0.54 -4.06 29.18
C GLY A 648 0.59 -5.43 28.49
N LYS A 649 -0.57 -6.00 28.11
CA LYS A 649 -0.74 -7.33 27.51
C LYS A 649 -1.47 -7.24 26.17
N ILE A 650 -1.63 -8.37 25.51
CA ILE A 650 -2.48 -8.52 24.31
C ILE A 650 -3.95 -8.41 24.76
N GLU A 651 -4.66 -7.42 24.23
CA GLU A 651 -6.07 -7.19 24.57
C GLU A 651 -7.00 -7.85 23.55
N ILE A 652 -7.50 -9.03 23.89
CA ILE A 652 -8.59 -9.70 23.16
C ILE A 652 -9.89 -8.96 23.44
N TYR A 653 -10.18 -8.67 24.73
CA TYR A 653 -11.18 -7.70 25.16
C TYR A 653 -10.50 -6.35 25.38
N SER A 654 -10.98 -5.32 24.71
CA SER A 654 -10.46 -3.95 24.87
C SER A 654 -11.47 -3.07 25.58
N GLN A 655 -11.15 -2.63 26.78
CA GLN A 655 -12.02 -1.69 27.52
C GLN A 655 -12.15 -0.36 26.78
N ALA A 656 -11.07 0.12 26.16
CA ALA A 656 -11.10 1.35 25.37
C ALA A 656 -12.12 1.29 24.21
N LEU A 657 -12.23 0.13 23.54
CA LEU A 657 -13.27 -0.05 22.51
C LEU A 657 -14.67 -0.13 23.10
N ALA A 658 -14.85 -0.72 24.29
CA ALA A 658 -16.13 -0.71 24.99
C ALA A 658 -16.57 0.72 25.31
N ASP A 659 -15.64 1.55 25.77
CA ASP A 659 -15.91 2.97 26.09
C ASP A 659 -16.25 3.78 24.84
N ILE A 660 -15.54 3.56 23.74
CA ILE A 660 -15.83 4.17 22.43
C ILE A 660 -17.22 3.74 21.94
N ALA A 661 -17.53 2.45 21.98
CA ALA A 661 -18.84 1.92 21.57
C ALA A 661 -20.01 2.51 22.39
N ALA A 662 -19.77 2.83 23.65
CA ALA A 662 -20.77 3.44 24.53
C ALA A 662 -20.96 4.96 24.32
N THR A 663 -19.99 5.64 23.71
CA THR A 663 -19.95 7.10 23.66
C THR A 663 -20.08 7.68 22.24
N TRP A 664 -19.63 6.96 21.20
CA TRP A 664 -19.66 7.47 19.83
C TRP A 664 -21.05 7.41 19.20
N GLU A 665 -21.36 8.40 18.39
CA GLU A 665 -22.58 8.50 17.59
C GLU A 665 -22.38 7.75 16.26
N LEU A 666 -22.65 6.44 16.27
CA LEU A 666 -22.47 5.61 15.08
C LEU A 666 -23.69 5.67 14.15
N PRO A 667 -23.49 5.68 12.81
CA PRO A 667 -24.57 5.45 11.86
C PRO A 667 -25.24 4.09 12.07
N GLU A 668 -26.52 3.98 11.69
CA GLU A 668 -27.26 2.71 11.79
C GLU A 668 -26.52 1.57 11.06
N GLY A 669 -26.38 0.45 11.75
CA GLY A 669 -25.69 -0.75 11.27
C GLY A 669 -24.16 -0.76 11.43
N ASP A 670 -23.57 0.35 11.86
CA ASP A 670 -22.14 0.39 12.20
C ASP A 670 -21.92 -0.19 13.61
N VAL A 671 -20.85 -0.94 13.76
CA VAL A 671 -20.53 -1.63 15.03
C VAL A 671 -19.06 -1.38 15.40
N ILE A 672 -18.87 -0.98 16.67
CA ILE A 672 -17.57 -1.04 17.37
C ILE A 672 -17.77 -1.97 18.56
N ASP A 673 -16.91 -2.96 18.74
CA ASP A 673 -17.07 -3.98 19.78
C ASP A 673 -15.74 -4.22 20.50
N PRO A 674 -15.75 -4.42 21.85
CA PRO A 674 -14.55 -4.75 22.60
C PRO A 674 -13.89 -6.06 22.16
N LEU A 675 -14.66 -7.01 21.60
CA LEU A 675 -14.19 -8.30 21.11
C LEU A 675 -14.04 -8.33 19.59
N PRO A 676 -13.19 -9.19 19.03
CA PRO A 676 -13.09 -9.44 17.59
C PRO A 676 -14.24 -10.34 17.09
N ILE A 677 -15.46 -9.79 17.14
CA ILE A 677 -16.68 -10.46 16.69
C ILE A 677 -16.79 -10.48 15.16
N TYR A 678 -17.82 -11.11 14.61
CA TYR A 678 -18.25 -10.92 13.22
C TYR A 678 -19.44 -9.95 13.15
N THR A 679 -19.33 -8.99 12.25
CA THR A 679 -20.45 -8.15 11.80
C THR A 679 -20.41 -8.04 10.27
N PRO A 680 -21.53 -8.04 9.56
CA PRO A 680 -21.54 -7.96 8.10
C PRO A 680 -21.04 -6.63 7.54
N GLY A 681 -21.24 -5.51 8.26
CA GLY A 681 -21.04 -4.17 7.73
C GLY A 681 -22.07 -3.76 6.67
N PHE A 682 -22.04 -2.51 6.25
CA PHE A 682 -22.86 -2.02 5.14
C PHE A 682 -22.38 -2.55 3.78
N GLU A 683 -23.25 -2.54 2.77
CA GLU A 683 -22.97 -3.06 1.41
C GLU A 683 -22.30 -4.46 1.38
N SER A 684 -22.60 -5.29 2.36
CA SER A 684 -22.20 -6.69 2.36
C SER A 684 -23.14 -7.51 1.47
N TYR A 685 -22.82 -8.79 1.25
CA TYR A 685 -23.73 -9.69 0.54
C TYR A 685 -25.08 -9.87 1.25
N GLN A 686 -25.18 -9.54 2.53
CA GLN A 686 -26.43 -9.59 3.33
C GLN A 686 -27.22 -8.28 3.28
N ASP A 687 -26.65 -7.22 2.74
CA ASP A 687 -27.34 -5.94 2.61
C ASP A 687 -28.55 -6.06 1.67
N PRO A 688 -29.71 -5.47 2.00
CA PRO A 688 -30.88 -5.44 1.12
C PRO A 688 -30.59 -4.91 -0.28
N LEU A 689 -29.58 -4.04 -0.44
CA LEU A 689 -29.11 -3.49 -1.71
C LEU A 689 -28.57 -4.59 -2.65
N ASN A 690 -28.17 -5.74 -2.11
CA ASN A 690 -27.74 -6.91 -2.90
C ASN A 690 -28.81 -7.42 -3.89
N LYS A 691 -30.11 -7.15 -3.64
CA LYS A 691 -31.18 -7.48 -4.58
C LYS A 691 -31.08 -6.69 -5.89
N GLN A 692 -30.60 -5.45 -5.82
CA GLN A 692 -30.43 -4.57 -6.97
C GLN A 692 -29.04 -4.72 -7.59
N TYR A 693 -28.01 -4.82 -6.76
CA TYR A 693 -26.60 -4.92 -7.13
C TYR A 693 -26.00 -6.23 -6.58
N PRO A 694 -26.20 -7.38 -7.29
CA PRO A 694 -25.98 -8.70 -6.72
C PRO A 694 -24.52 -9.17 -6.68
N LEU A 695 -23.57 -8.37 -7.15
CA LEU A 695 -22.17 -8.72 -7.18
C LEU A 695 -21.37 -7.84 -6.21
N GLN A 696 -20.55 -8.49 -5.37
CA GLN A 696 -19.57 -7.76 -4.56
C GLN A 696 -18.40 -7.34 -5.45
N LEU A 697 -18.03 -6.06 -5.43
CA LEU A 697 -16.88 -5.52 -6.15
C LEU A 697 -15.69 -5.36 -5.21
N THR A 698 -14.57 -6.01 -5.53
CA THR A 698 -13.29 -5.83 -4.84
C THR A 698 -12.26 -5.16 -5.73
N GLY A 699 -11.39 -4.33 -5.13
CA GLY A 699 -10.18 -3.83 -5.78
C GLY A 699 -9.02 -4.82 -5.66
N PHE A 700 -8.02 -4.68 -6.52
CA PHE A 700 -6.75 -5.37 -6.36
C PHE A 700 -5.61 -4.54 -6.98
N HIS A 701 -4.40 -4.72 -6.47
CA HIS A 701 -3.21 -4.10 -7.05
C HIS A 701 -2.88 -4.69 -8.42
N TYR A 702 -2.64 -3.83 -9.40
CA TYR A 702 -2.37 -4.25 -10.76
C TYR A 702 -0.86 -4.28 -11.05
N LYS A 703 -0.38 -5.30 -11.75
CA LYS A 703 1.05 -5.49 -12.01
C LYS A 703 1.68 -4.38 -12.86
N SER A 704 0.90 -3.75 -13.73
CA SER A 704 1.42 -2.74 -14.67
C SER A 704 1.67 -1.38 -14.00
N ARG A 705 1.11 -1.14 -12.81
CA ARG A 705 1.22 0.15 -12.10
C ARG A 705 1.33 -0.05 -10.59
N VAL A 706 1.60 1.03 -9.88
CA VAL A 706 1.54 1.09 -8.41
C VAL A 706 0.52 2.17 -8.07
N HIS A 707 -0.64 1.77 -7.57
CA HIS A 707 -1.82 2.63 -7.54
C HIS A 707 -2.00 3.29 -8.93
N SER A 708 -2.02 4.62 -9.05
CA SER A 708 -2.08 5.31 -10.35
C SER A 708 -0.72 5.61 -11.01
N THR A 709 0.39 5.42 -10.27
CA THR A 709 1.74 5.64 -10.82
C THR A 709 2.07 4.61 -11.89
N TYR A 710 2.59 5.05 -13.02
CA TYR A 710 2.78 4.32 -14.29
C TYR A 710 1.50 4.08 -15.10
N GLY A 711 0.35 4.61 -14.68
CA GLY A 711 -0.92 4.46 -15.41
C GLY A 711 -0.93 5.04 -16.82
N ASN A 712 0.02 5.93 -17.13
CA ASN A 712 0.24 6.54 -18.46
C ASN A 712 1.42 5.95 -19.25
N VAL A 713 1.95 4.78 -18.88
CA VAL A 713 3.07 4.12 -19.56
C VAL A 713 2.55 3.01 -20.47
N ASP A 714 2.51 3.25 -21.76
CA ASP A 714 1.86 2.39 -22.76
C ASP A 714 2.38 0.96 -22.79
N VAL A 715 3.70 0.76 -22.68
CA VAL A 715 4.29 -0.59 -22.65
C VAL A 715 3.81 -1.41 -21.46
N LEU A 716 3.54 -0.77 -20.33
CA LEU A 716 3.01 -1.44 -19.15
C LEU A 716 1.51 -1.72 -19.28
N LYS A 717 0.75 -0.80 -19.88
CA LYS A 717 -0.66 -1.01 -20.20
C LYS A 717 -0.85 -2.17 -21.17
N ALA A 718 0.01 -2.26 -22.19
CA ALA A 718 -0.01 -3.35 -23.16
C ALA A 718 0.35 -4.71 -22.54
N ALA A 719 1.32 -4.72 -21.59
CA ALA A 719 1.74 -5.94 -20.88
C ALA A 719 0.66 -6.47 -19.92
N CYS A 720 -0.19 -5.58 -19.39
CA CYS A 720 -1.20 -5.93 -18.42
C CYS A 720 -2.42 -5.00 -18.60
N ARG A 721 -3.45 -5.49 -19.30
CA ARG A 721 -4.64 -4.71 -19.64
C ARG A 721 -5.53 -4.49 -18.42
N GLN A 722 -6.14 -3.30 -18.34
CA GLN A 722 -7.18 -3.03 -17.37
C GLN A 722 -8.47 -3.74 -17.82
N GLU A 723 -8.93 -4.72 -17.02
CA GLU A 723 -10.10 -5.55 -17.32
C GLU A 723 -10.89 -5.79 -16.02
N MET A 724 -12.20 -5.95 -16.12
CA MET A 724 -13.04 -6.43 -15.02
C MET A 724 -13.01 -7.97 -15.00
N TRP A 725 -12.61 -8.55 -13.87
CA TRP A 725 -12.57 -10.01 -13.69
C TRP A 725 -13.89 -10.53 -13.16
N ILE A 726 -14.42 -11.57 -13.81
CA ILE A 726 -15.70 -12.19 -13.46
C ILE A 726 -15.61 -13.71 -13.56
N ASN A 727 -16.29 -14.41 -12.63
CA ASN A 727 -16.37 -15.86 -12.66
C ASN A 727 -17.19 -16.35 -13.88
N PRO A 728 -16.81 -17.48 -14.51
CA PRO A 728 -17.54 -18.05 -15.65
C PRO A 728 -19.04 -18.29 -15.40
N LEU A 729 -19.43 -18.69 -14.18
CA LEU A 729 -20.84 -18.91 -13.84
C LEU A 729 -21.64 -17.59 -13.82
N ASP A 730 -21.06 -16.52 -13.31
CA ASP A 730 -21.71 -15.22 -13.27
C ASP A 730 -21.73 -14.55 -14.66
N ALA A 731 -20.70 -14.76 -15.45
CA ALA A 731 -20.62 -14.31 -16.84
C ALA A 731 -21.69 -15.00 -17.70
N GLN A 732 -21.83 -16.32 -17.57
CA GLN A 732 -22.83 -17.11 -18.30
C GLN A 732 -24.26 -16.63 -18.02
N LYS A 733 -24.59 -16.38 -16.74
CA LYS A 733 -25.92 -15.88 -16.34
C LYS A 733 -26.26 -14.52 -16.98
N ARG A 734 -25.26 -13.76 -17.42
CA ARG A 734 -25.38 -12.41 -17.99
C ARG A 734 -25.10 -12.37 -19.50
N GLY A 735 -24.85 -13.51 -20.14
CA GLY A 735 -24.49 -13.59 -21.56
C GLY A 735 -23.18 -12.90 -21.90
N ILE A 736 -22.24 -12.80 -20.93
CA ILE A 736 -20.94 -12.15 -21.08
C ILE A 736 -19.89 -13.18 -21.48
N HIS A 737 -19.12 -12.88 -22.52
CA HIS A 737 -17.97 -13.65 -22.97
C HIS A 737 -16.68 -12.92 -22.67
N ASN A 738 -15.56 -13.65 -22.66
CA ASN A 738 -14.25 -13.05 -22.46
C ASN A 738 -13.94 -12.02 -23.57
N GLY A 739 -13.56 -10.79 -23.16
CA GLY A 739 -13.29 -9.66 -24.05
C GLY A 739 -14.51 -8.83 -24.43
N ASP A 740 -15.73 -9.21 -24.00
CA ASP A 740 -16.93 -8.39 -24.20
C ASP A 740 -16.78 -7.06 -23.44
N LYS A 741 -17.29 -5.98 -24.05
CA LYS A 741 -17.44 -4.70 -23.38
C LYS A 741 -18.61 -4.77 -22.41
N VAL A 742 -18.37 -4.40 -21.16
CA VAL A 742 -19.37 -4.41 -20.09
C VAL A 742 -19.48 -3.06 -19.43
N ARG A 743 -20.65 -2.77 -18.87
CA ARG A 743 -20.86 -1.69 -17.92
C ARG A 743 -20.94 -2.28 -16.50
N ILE A 744 -20.21 -1.67 -15.60
CA ILE A 744 -20.24 -1.94 -14.17
C ILE A 744 -20.83 -0.71 -13.52
N PHE A 745 -21.88 -0.85 -12.73
CA PHE A 745 -22.60 0.31 -12.21
C PHE A 745 -23.25 0.06 -10.87
N ASN A 746 -23.49 1.14 -10.17
CA ASN A 746 -24.36 1.30 -9.01
C ASN A 746 -24.87 2.75 -8.94
N ASP A 747 -25.52 3.14 -7.84
CA ASP A 747 -26.07 4.50 -7.69
C ASP A 747 -25.03 5.62 -7.75
N ARG A 748 -23.74 5.31 -7.53
CA ARG A 748 -22.64 6.29 -7.54
C ARG A 748 -22.09 6.61 -8.92
N GLY A 749 -22.23 5.68 -9.87
CA GLY A 749 -21.75 5.89 -11.23
C GLY A 749 -21.59 4.63 -12.05
N GLU A 750 -20.92 4.77 -13.18
CA GLU A 750 -20.78 3.72 -14.20
C GLU A 750 -19.37 3.71 -14.81
N VAL A 751 -18.84 2.50 -15.02
CA VAL A 751 -17.55 2.23 -15.66
C VAL A 751 -17.76 1.29 -16.84
N HIS A 752 -17.24 1.63 -18.02
CA HIS A 752 -17.24 0.78 -19.21
C HIS A 752 -15.84 0.22 -19.48
N ILE A 753 -15.73 -1.12 -19.51
CA ILE A 753 -14.43 -1.79 -19.70
C ILE A 753 -14.62 -3.20 -20.28
N GLU A 754 -13.53 -3.84 -20.75
CA GLU A 754 -13.54 -5.22 -21.20
C GLU A 754 -13.66 -6.20 -20.01
N ALA A 755 -14.41 -7.28 -20.21
CA ALA A 755 -14.53 -8.35 -19.24
C ALA A 755 -13.46 -9.43 -19.44
N LYS A 756 -12.85 -9.85 -18.34
CA LYS A 756 -12.02 -11.05 -18.26
C LYS A 756 -12.78 -12.16 -17.55
N VAL A 757 -13.30 -13.10 -18.31
CA VAL A 757 -13.95 -14.28 -17.75
C VAL A 757 -12.89 -15.28 -17.29
N THR A 758 -12.86 -15.58 -15.98
CA THR A 758 -11.80 -16.41 -15.39
C THR A 758 -12.26 -17.18 -14.16
N PRO A 759 -11.89 -18.47 -14.02
CA PRO A 759 -12.15 -19.25 -12.81
C PRO A 759 -11.31 -18.82 -11.60
N ARG A 760 -10.43 -17.85 -11.78
CA ARG A 760 -9.63 -17.27 -10.69
C ARG A 760 -10.42 -16.32 -9.78
N MET A 761 -11.70 -16.10 -10.06
CA MET A 761 -12.66 -15.40 -9.20
C MET A 761 -13.64 -16.37 -8.61
N MET A 762 -14.00 -16.21 -7.32
CA MET A 762 -15.14 -16.94 -6.76
C MET A 762 -16.46 -16.41 -7.35
N PRO A 763 -17.53 -17.25 -7.44
CA PRO A 763 -18.85 -16.78 -7.86
C PRO A 763 -19.42 -15.71 -6.93
N GLY A 764 -20.20 -14.77 -7.50
CA GLY A 764 -20.80 -13.65 -6.78
C GLY A 764 -19.87 -12.47 -6.52
N VAL A 765 -18.62 -12.55 -6.98
CA VAL A 765 -17.60 -11.50 -6.79
C VAL A 765 -17.00 -11.09 -8.13
N VAL A 766 -16.86 -9.80 -8.34
CA VAL A 766 -16.11 -9.23 -9.47
C VAL A 766 -14.93 -8.40 -8.94
N ALA A 767 -13.87 -8.31 -9.74
CA ALA A 767 -12.70 -7.54 -9.34
C ALA A 767 -12.28 -6.56 -10.44
N LEU A 768 -11.87 -5.37 -10.01
CA LEU A 768 -11.35 -4.33 -10.89
C LEU A 768 -10.03 -3.80 -10.33
N GLY A 769 -8.99 -3.76 -11.18
CA GLY A 769 -7.67 -3.28 -10.77
C GLY A 769 -7.71 -1.81 -10.36
N GLU A 770 -7.21 -1.50 -9.16
CA GLU A 770 -7.16 -0.14 -8.64
C GLU A 770 -6.18 0.76 -9.41
N GLY A 771 -6.37 2.08 -9.32
CA GLY A 771 -5.42 3.09 -9.79
C GLY A 771 -5.45 3.35 -11.29
N ALA A 772 -6.38 2.79 -12.05
CA ALA A 772 -6.62 3.25 -13.42
C ALA A 772 -7.00 4.74 -13.40
N TRP A 773 -6.50 5.51 -14.34
CA TRP A 773 -6.79 6.94 -14.41
C TRP A 773 -8.24 7.16 -14.79
N TYR A 774 -8.92 8.00 -14.04
CA TYR A 774 -10.29 8.42 -14.33
C TYR A 774 -10.34 9.18 -15.67
N ASP A 775 -11.12 8.66 -16.61
CA ASP A 775 -11.27 9.17 -17.97
C ASP A 775 -12.75 9.17 -18.37
N PRO A 776 -13.53 10.16 -17.88
CA PRO A 776 -14.98 10.23 -18.08
C PRO A 776 -15.35 10.77 -19.46
N ASP A 777 -16.46 10.28 -20.02
CA ASP A 777 -17.14 10.94 -21.13
C ASP A 777 -18.01 12.12 -20.65
N ALA A 778 -18.73 12.76 -21.57
CA ALA A 778 -19.60 13.90 -21.27
C ALA A 778 -20.77 13.55 -20.31
N LYS A 779 -21.12 12.28 -20.18
CA LYS A 779 -22.13 11.77 -19.22
C LYS A 779 -21.49 11.27 -17.94
N ARG A 780 -20.18 11.42 -17.78
CA ARG A 780 -19.37 10.98 -16.63
C ARG A 780 -19.29 9.46 -16.49
N VAL A 781 -19.55 8.73 -17.58
CA VAL A 781 -19.24 7.30 -17.65
C VAL A 781 -17.73 7.16 -17.83
N ASP A 782 -17.09 6.48 -16.89
CA ASP A 782 -15.63 6.27 -16.95
C ASP A 782 -15.25 5.23 -18.01
N LYS A 783 -14.25 5.56 -18.82
CA LYS A 783 -13.66 4.67 -19.85
C LYS A 783 -12.27 4.18 -19.47
N GLY A 784 -11.69 4.73 -18.40
CA GLY A 784 -10.37 4.37 -17.90
C GLY A 784 -10.34 3.10 -17.04
N GLY A 785 -11.46 2.70 -16.52
CA GLY A 785 -11.59 1.58 -15.58
C GLY A 785 -11.26 1.96 -14.14
N CYS A 786 -11.56 3.20 -13.73
CA CYS A 786 -11.32 3.69 -12.38
C CYS A 786 -12.38 3.14 -11.40
N ILE A 787 -11.97 2.24 -10.51
CA ILE A 787 -12.87 1.59 -9.55
C ILE A 787 -13.59 2.60 -8.63
N ASN A 788 -12.95 3.75 -8.33
CA ASN A 788 -13.47 4.71 -7.35
C ASN A 788 -14.70 5.52 -7.83
N VAL A 789 -15.11 5.35 -9.06
CA VAL A 789 -16.45 5.74 -9.52
C VAL A 789 -17.53 4.98 -8.76
N LEU A 790 -17.24 3.75 -8.35
CA LEU A 790 -18.18 2.78 -7.77
C LEU A 790 -18.04 2.59 -6.26
N THR A 791 -16.94 3.07 -5.64
CA THR A 791 -16.66 2.93 -4.22
C THR A 791 -17.35 4.00 -3.39
N THR A 792 -17.66 3.70 -2.12
CA THR A 792 -18.38 4.60 -1.21
C THR A 792 -17.45 5.57 -0.48
N GLN A 793 -17.95 6.79 -0.18
CA GLN A 793 -17.32 7.71 0.77
C GLN A 793 -17.75 7.48 2.23
N ARG A 794 -18.69 6.57 2.50
CA ARG A 794 -19.02 6.20 3.89
C ARG A 794 -17.78 5.61 4.56
N PRO A 795 -17.26 6.22 5.63
CA PRO A 795 -16.07 5.72 6.30
C PRO A 795 -16.36 4.47 7.13
N SER A 796 -15.33 3.71 7.46
CA SER A 796 -15.41 2.63 8.44
C SER A 796 -15.69 3.18 9.85
N PRO A 797 -16.32 2.40 10.75
CA PRO A 797 -16.82 2.90 12.03
C PRO A 797 -15.77 3.50 12.96
N LEU A 798 -14.65 2.81 13.17
CA LEU A 798 -13.62 3.18 14.17
C LEU A 798 -12.53 4.09 13.59
N ALA A 799 -11.85 3.62 12.56
CA ALA A 799 -10.73 4.34 11.94
C ALA A 799 -11.17 5.52 11.08
N LYS A 800 -12.47 5.62 10.77
CA LYS A 800 -12.99 6.53 9.74
C LYS A 800 -12.21 6.39 8.43
N GLY A 801 -11.78 5.18 8.12
CA GLY A 801 -10.93 4.83 6.98
C GLY A 801 -11.72 4.45 5.73
N ASN A 802 -10.99 4.17 4.65
CA ASN A 802 -11.55 3.86 3.32
C ASN A 802 -11.93 2.38 3.18
N PRO A 803 -13.21 1.99 3.15
CA PRO A 803 -13.65 0.62 2.96
C PRO A 803 -13.75 0.26 1.46
N SER A 804 -12.69 0.47 0.69
CA SER A 804 -12.67 0.38 -0.78
C SER A 804 -13.05 -0.99 -1.37
N HIS A 805 -13.12 -2.05 -0.55
CA HIS A 805 -13.54 -3.39 -0.97
C HIS A 805 -15.00 -3.72 -0.57
N THR A 806 -15.71 -2.79 0.05
CA THR A 806 -17.13 -2.92 0.41
C THR A 806 -17.98 -2.14 -0.58
N ASN A 807 -18.35 -2.80 -1.67
CA ASN A 807 -19.20 -2.19 -2.70
C ASN A 807 -20.05 -3.27 -3.39
N LEU A 808 -21.30 -2.92 -3.67
CA LEU A 808 -22.21 -3.74 -4.46
C LEU A 808 -22.40 -3.12 -5.85
N VAL A 809 -22.40 -3.96 -6.88
CA VAL A 809 -22.53 -3.52 -8.28
C VAL A 809 -23.40 -4.48 -9.10
N GLN A 810 -23.95 -3.97 -10.20
CA GLN A 810 -24.49 -4.77 -11.30
C GLN A 810 -23.51 -4.71 -12.48
N VAL A 811 -23.47 -5.79 -13.25
CA VAL A 811 -22.66 -5.91 -14.47
C VAL A 811 -23.55 -6.36 -15.62
N GLU A 812 -23.50 -5.65 -16.73
CA GLU A 812 -24.25 -5.93 -17.95
C GLU A 812 -23.35 -5.76 -19.18
N LYS A 813 -23.68 -6.49 -20.25
CA LYS A 813 -23.04 -6.29 -21.56
C LYS A 813 -23.48 -4.98 -22.15
N VAL A 814 -22.54 -4.20 -22.76
CA VAL A 814 -22.85 -2.93 -23.47
C VAL A 814 -23.25 -3.19 -24.91
#